data_ac2fecdec41b520b2a9c752669767eab
#
_entry.id   ac2fecdec41b520b2a9c752669767eab
#
_cell.length_a   1.000
_cell.length_b   1.000
_cell.length_c   1.000
_cell.angle_alpha   90.00
_cell.angle_beta   90.00
_cell.angle_gamma   90.00
#
_symmetry.space_group_name_H-M   'P 1'
#
loop_
_entity.id
_entity.type
_entity.pdbx_description
1 polymer ?
#
loop_
_entity_poly.entity_id
_entity_poly.type
_entity_poly.pdbx_seq_one_letter_code
_entity_poly.pdbx_strand_id
1 'polypeptide(L)'
;VGSIAMISLGGGGSAGPMRIIMGGGILVASLGFVVMNLLRQRGQHKAAVTASRREYLAYLADLRTSVRNAANAQLRGALWDLPEPHALTSLAAEGSRVASRNNEESDFLLVRVGTGEAELCLDLLPPDTAPLAQLDPVSASAAHRFLLTHSLQPDIPTSLDLRLLRRIELAGSEEPARALARAMITHLTTFVSPSDLLVAVVASPAARGEWEWVKWLPHAWSPLERDATGPRRLVVGSLEELNDLLPITGRGPYSLRQEPVLPQIVVVIDGGKVRPGHPLAPLGGDIDLGEGAGMQGVTVIDLPASWGELIDPYSARLLLRDGAPRQGDTPAAAPQLELLRLGHEPWIGQADQLSITGAEATARRLTRYAGHGSAEDDSPRSATSAELVDLLGIGDVRDLDVAEAWRPRTLRDKLRVPIGQTDTGALVHLDIKESAQQGMGPHGLIIGATGSGKSEVLRTLVLALAMTHSSEDLNFVLVDFKGGATFAGMAGMPHVSAIITNLGEELSLVDRMQDALQGEMTRRQELLRSAGNFTNVTEYEKARKGGRDDLAPLPALLIVCDEFSELLSAKPEFTELFVAIGRLGRSLQMHLLLSSQRLEEGRLRGLESHLSYRIGLRTFSAAESRTVLGVPDAYTLPGIPGIGYLKPDTTTMIKFRAAYVSGQPPQRRATKRKGAVNQSITLSPFTIDEVKATATTHEAVAALPTDERDKRATFDIAVEAMTGRGPAAHQVWLPPLEVPPTFDLLAPDLVVEPGRGLFSPGWRAAGELTSPLGVVDLPLEQRRE
;
A
#
# COMPACT_ATOMS: atom_id res chain seq x y z
N VAL A 1 86.35 -5.81 23.41
CA VAL A 1 87.29 -6.95 23.62
C VAL A 1 88.53 -6.75 22.76
N GLY A 2 88.47 -6.44 21.48
CA GLY A 2 89.59 -6.21 20.58
C GLY A 2 90.53 -5.07 21.05
N SER A 3 89.99 -3.98 21.56
CA SER A 3 90.77 -2.82 22.07
C SER A 3 91.49 -3.12 23.36
N ILE A 4 90.95 -3.95 24.21
CA ILE A 4 91.64 -4.40 25.48
C ILE A 4 92.76 -5.41 25.18
N ALA A 5 92.56 -6.32 24.23
CA ALA A 5 93.53 -7.25 23.72
C ALA A 5 94.74 -6.52 23.08
N MET A 6 94.55 -5.40 22.38
CA MET A 6 95.60 -4.62 21.79
C MET A 6 96.45 -3.86 22.83
N ILE A 7 95.89 -3.53 23.97
CA ILE A 7 96.63 -2.93 25.12
C ILE A 7 97.39 -3.99 25.90
N SER A 8 96.92 -5.25 26.00
CA SER A 8 97.52 -6.34 26.81
C SER A 8 98.59 -7.11 26.08
N LEU A 9 98.63 -7.14 24.72
CA LEU A 9 99.61 -7.89 23.89
C LEU A 9 100.89 -7.13 23.56
N GLY A 10 101.10 -5.96 24.10
CA GLY A 10 102.25 -5.11 23.81
C GLY A 10 103.28 -5.05 24.90
N GLY A 11 103.78 -6.19 25.33
CA GLY A 11 104.92 -6.25 26.30
C GLY A 11 106.27 -6.09 25.64
N GLY A 12 107.08 -5.04 26.00
CA GLY A 12 108.49 -4.91 25.72
C GLY A 12 108.91 -3.89 24.69
N GLY A 13 109.16 -2.66 25.08
CA GLY A 13 109.88 -1.66 24.30
C GLY A 13 109.33 -0.23 24.50
N SER A 14 110.22 0.70 24.81
CA SER A 14 110.03 2.10 25.26
C SER A 14 109.22 3.07 24.39
N ALA A 15 107.94 2.75 24.18
CA ALA A 15 106.99 3.67 23.51
C ALA A 15 105.70 3.74 24.33
N GLY A 16 105.80 3.84 25.65
CA GLY A 16 104.63 3.69 26.53
C GLY A 16 103.49 4.70 26.47
N PRO A 17 103.67 6.01 26.52
CA PRO A 17 102.52 6.92 26.70
C PRO A 17 101.65 7.09 25.44
N MET A 18 102.25 7.03 24.25
CA MET A 18 101.54 7.26 23.02
C MET A 18 100.56 6.11 22.62
N ARG A 19 100.92 4.86 22.96
CA ARG A 19 100.06 3.68 22.73
C ARG A 19 98.93 3.58 23.73
N ILE A 20 99.12 4.03 24.94
CA ILE A 20 98.03 4.08 25.95
C ILE A 20 97.02 5.16 25.56
N ILE A 21 97.52 6.31 25.11
CA ILE A 21 96.66 7.39 24.63
C ILE A 21 95.84 6.97 23.34
N MET A 22 96.55 6.29 22.38
CA MET A 22 95.87 5.77 21.18
C MET A 22 94.87 4.66 21.49
N GLY A 23 95.19 3.69 22.34
CA GLY A 23 94.29 2.65 22.75
C GLY A 23 93.15 3.16 23.59
N GLY A 24 93.39 4.13 24.48
CA GLY A 24 92.32 4.84 25.18
C GLY A 24 91.39 5.66 24.27
N GLY A 25 91.98 6.33 23.27
CA GLY A 25 91.21 7.04 22.27
C GLY A 25 90.27 6.13 21.44
N ILE A 26 90.80 4.95 21.01
CA ILE A 26 89.99 3.95 20.28
C ILE A 26 88.90 3.36 21.18
N LEU A 27 89.19 3.14 22.47
CA LEU A 27 88.23 2.58 23.43
C LEU A 27 87.14 3.60 23.69
N VAL A 28 87.46 4.88 23.88
CA VAL A 28 86.45 5.98 24.01
C VAL A 28 85.62 6.17 22.73
N ALA A 29 86.29 6.12 21.54
CA ALA A 29 85.56 6.21 20.27
C ALA A 29 84.62 5.04 20.03
N SER A 30 85.06 3.79 20.37
CA SER A 30 84.21 2.60 20.25
C SER A 30 83.08 2.60 21.28
N LEU A 31 83.29 3.07 22.49
CA LEU A 31 82.29 3.22 23.52
C LEU A 31 81.26 4.33 23.07
N GLY A 32 81.80 5.45 22.55
CA GLY A 32 80.96 6.52 21.98
C GLY A 32 80.13 6.04 20.82
N PHE A 33 80.69 5.21 19.91
CA PHE A 33 79.94 4.62 18.79
C PHE A 33 78.88 3.63 19.28
N VAL A 34 79.14 2.81 20.29
CA VAL A 34 78.11 1.91 20.89
C VAL A 34 77.02 2.72 21.56
N VAL A 35 77.36 3.76 22.32
CA VAL A 35 76.44 4.63 23.00
C VAL A 35 75.58 5.38 21.93
N MET A 36 76.22 5.90 20.86
CA MET A 36 75.51 6.58 19.76
C MET A 36 74.56 5.62 19.02
N ASN A 37 75.00 4.37 18.74
CA ASN A 37 74.16 3.34 18.16
C ASN A 37 72.94 3.00 19.03
N LEU A 38 73.18 2.83 20.33
CA LEU A 38 72.14 2.57 21.31
C LEU A 38 71.08 3.74 21.35
N LEU A 39 71.56 4.98 21.35
CA LEU A 39 70.72 6.17 21.30
C LEU A 39 69.98 6.26 20.01
N ARG A 40 70.63 5.95 18.86
CA ARG A 40 69.97 5.93 17.52
C ARG A 40 68.91 4.83 17.43
N GLN A 41 69.26 3.60 17.94
CA GLN A 41 68.26 2.50 17.99
C GLN A 41 67.04 2.85 18.86
N ARG A 42 67.29 3.46 20.06
CA ARG A 42 66.20 3.95 20.91
C ARG A 42 65.38 5.03 20.24
N GLY A 43 66.00 5.94 19.50
CA GLY A 43 65.32 6.96 18.73
C GLY A 43 64.46 6.38 17.61
N GLN A 44 65.01 5.43 16.85
CA GLN A 44 64.29 4.70 15.79
C GLN A 44 63.12 3.87 16.34
N HIS A 45 63.37 3.16 17.45
CA HIS A 45 62.30 2.40 18.10
C HIS A 45 61.17 3.30 18.60
N LYS A 46 61.47 4.44 19.25
CA LYS A 46 60.46 5.41 19.65
C LYS A 46 59.69 5.99 18.47
N ALA A 47 60.36 6.31 17.36
CA ALA A 47 59.74 6.82 16.15
C ALA A 47 58.81 5.75 15.51
N ALA A 48 59.26 4.49 15.45
CA ALA A 48 58.43 3.38 14.95
C ALA A 48 57.18 3.14 15.79
N VAL A 49 57.29 3.10 17.12
CA VAL A 49 56.16 2.98 18.02
C VAL A 49 55.18 4.16 17.87
N THR A 50 55.71 5.38 17.73
CA THR A 50 54.85 6.56 17.53
C THR A 50 54.13 6.53 16.18
N ALA A 51 54.79 6.03 15.14
CA ALA A 51 54.16 5.86 13.80
C ALA A 51 53.05 4.79 13.87
N SER A 52 53.31 3.62 14.43
CA SER A 52 52.28 2.57 14.63
C SER A 52 51.12 3.02 15.47
N ARG A 53 51.36 3.80 16.54
CA ARG A 53 50.27 4.40 17.32
C ARG A 53 49.38 5.35 16.47
N ARG A 54 50.00 6.20 15.65
CA ARG A 54 49.27 7.11 14.78
C ARG A 54 48.41 6.36 13.76
N GLU A 55 48.98 5.34 13.14
CA GLU A 55 48.29 4.50 12.18
C GLU A 55 47.11 3.78 12.82
N TYR A 56 47.31 3.18 14.01
CA TYR A 56 46.25 2.53 14.76
C TYR A 56 45.12 3.50 15.18
N LEU A 57 45.46 4.69 15.65
CA LEU A 57 44.49 5.71 16.03
C LEU A 57 43.73 6.26 14.80
N ALA A 58 44.38 6.36 13.63
CA ALA A 58 43.72 6.70 12.37
C ALA A 58 42.72 5.60 11.96
N TYR A 59 43.12 4.32 12.05
CA TYR A 59 42.23 3.19 11.84
C TYR A 59 41.00 3.24 12.75
N LEU A 60 41.15 3.52 14.05
CA LEU A 60 40.02 3.68 14.98
C LEU A 60 39.13 4.89 14.62
N ALA A 61 39.71 5.95 14.04
CA ALA A 61 38.92 7.09 13.59
C ALA A 61 38.05 6.74 12.36
N ASP A 62 38.58 5.99 11.41
CA ASP A 62 37.83 5.50 10.24
C ASP A 62 36.76 4.50 10.66
N LEU A 63 37.09 3.57 11.55
CA LEU A 63 36.15 2.61 12.12
C LEU A 63 35.01 3.31 12.86
N ARG A 64 35.29 4.41 13.57
CA ARG A 64 34.25 5.23 14.22
C ARG A 64 33.23 5.77 13.24
N THR A 65 33.64 6.17 12.04
CA THR A 65 32.73 6.65 11.00
C THR A 65 31.80 5.54 10.52
N SER A 66 32.35 4.35 10.28
CA SER A 66 31.57 3.16 9.88
C SER A 66 30.57 2.74 10.97
N VAL A 67 31.00 2.70 12.22
CA VAL A 67 30.15 2.38 13.38
C VAL A 67 29.03 3.38 13.52
N ARG A 68 29.30 4.69 13.41
CA ARG A 68 28.27 5.72 13.47
C ARG A 68 27.25 5.62 12.34
N ASN A 69 27.70 5.26 11.13
CA ASN A 69 26.80 5.04 10.02
C ASN A 69 25.87 3.84 10.24
N ALA A 70 26.42 2.74 10.75
CA ALA A 70 25.64 1.56 11.13
C ALA A 70 24.65 1.87 12.26
N ALA A 71 25.08 2.58 13.29
CA ALA A 71 24.26 3.04 14.39
C ALA A 71 23.06 3.88 13.94
N ASN A 72 23.32 4.86 13.06
CA ASN A 72 22.26 5.69 12.48
C ASN A 72 21.32 4.88 11.57
N ALA A 73 21.80 3.87 10.87
CA ALA A 73 20.97 2.98 10.08
C ALA A 73 20.08 2.10 10.96
N GLN A 74 20.64 1.54 12.04
CA GLN A 74 19.93 0.76 13.05
C GLN A 74 18.79 1.58 13.68
N LEU A 75 19.09 2.79 14.15
CA LEU A 75 18.08 3.68 14.74
C LEU A 75 16.96 4.00 13.75
N ARG A 76 17.29 4.33 12.49
CA ARG A 76 16.28 4.62 11.46
C ARG A 76 15.41 3.42 11.14
N GLY A 77 16.00 2.22 11.05
CA GLY A 77 15.25 0.97 10.89
C GLY A 77 14.31 0.71 12.06
N ALA A 78 14.83 0.80 13.28
CA ALA A 78 14.05 0.60 14.49
C ALA A 78 12.89 1.59 14.63
N LEU A 79 13.09 2.89 14.29
CA LEU A 79 12.03 3.90 14.30
C LEU A 79 11.03 3.71 13.15
N TRP A 80 11.45 3.09 12.03
CA TRP A 80 10.52 2.72 10.98
C TRP A 80 9.59 1.59 11.44
N ASP A 81 10.13 0.54 12.04
CA ASP A 81 9.34 -0.60 12.51
C ASP A 81 8.52 -0.27 13.76
N LEU A 82 9.08 0.52 14.66
CA LEU A 82 8.51 0.91 15.95
C LEU A 82 8.47 2.44 16.09
N PRO A 83 7.57 3.13 15.35
CA PRO A 83 7.48 4.59 15.37
C PRO A 83 7.08 5.13 16.74
N GLU A 84 7.42 6.39 16.99
CA GLU A 84 7.05 7.09 18.22
C GLU A 84 5.52 7.20 18.37
N PRO A 85 4.96 7.14 19.60
CA PRO A 85 3.51 7.22 19.82
C PRO A 85 2.85 8.44 19.19
N HIS A 86 3.51 9.58 19.17
CA HIS A 86 3.01 10.81 18.55
C HIS A 86 2.91 10.74 17.02
N ALA A 87 3.77 9.94 16.36
CA ALA A 87 3.77 9.75 14.93
C ALA A 87 2.58 8.91 14.44
N LEU A 88 1.99 8.06 15.31
CA LEU A 88 0.89 7.16 14.96
C LEU A 88 -0.34 7.92 14.44
N THR A 89 -0.58 9.11 14.94
CA THR A 89 -1.67 9.97 14.47
C THR A 89 -1.52 10.36 13.01
N SER A 90 -0.29 10.65 12.58
CA SER A 90 0.03 10.99 11.19
C SER A 90 -0.01 9.76 10.29
N LEU A 91 0.49 8.61 10.75
CA LEU A 91 0.41 7.34 10.05
C LEU A 91 -1.05 6.91 9.82
N ALA A 92 -1.90 7.04 10.84
CA ALA A 92 -3.34 6.76 10.72
C ALA A 92 -4.04 7.72 9.75
N ALA A 93 -3.57 8.97 9.62
CA ALA A 93 -4.10 9.94 8.66
C ALA A 93 -3.68 9.62 7.22
N GLU A 94 -2.43 9.23 7.03
CA GLU A 94 -1.87 8.84 5.73
C GLU A 94 -2.46 7.51 5.23
N GLY A 95 -2.54 6.51 6.10
CA GLY A 95 -3.20 5.22 5.85
C GLY A 95 -2.33 4.17 5.18
N SER A 96 -1.15 4.50 4.68
CA SER A 96 -0.30 3.57 3.89
C SER A 96 0.21 2.37 4.71
N ARG A 97 0.29 2.52 6.04
CA ARG A 97 0.79 1.49 6.96
C ARG A 97 -0.27 1.00 7.95
N VAL A 98 -1.51 1.44 7.83
CA VAL A 98 -2.60 0.97 8.69
C VAL A 98 -2.93 -0.48 8.32
N ALA A 99 -3.07 -1.35 9.34
CA ALA A 99 -3.32 -2.78 9.20
C ALA A 99 -2.28 -3.49 8.30
N SER A 100 -1.01 -3.08 8.38
CA SER A 100 0.07 -3.63 7.54
C SER A 100 0.68 -4.91 8.09
N ARG A 101 0.40 -5.30 9.34
CA ARG A 101 0.93 -6.52 9.99
C ARG A 101 -0.14 -7.59 10.07
N ASN A 102 0.16 -8.77 9.60
CA ASN A 102 -0.72 -9.94 9.63
C ASN A 102 -0.10 -11.09 10.45
N ASN A 103 -0.89 -12.12 10.73
CA ASN A 103 -0.48 -13.23 11.59
C ASN A 103 0.63 -14.13 11.03
N GLU A 104 0.98 -14.00 9.76
CA GLU A 104 2.07 -14.75 9.12
C GLU A 104 3.42 -14.04 9.27
N GLU A 105 3.42 -12.76 9.64
CA GLU A 105 4.62 -11.94 9.75
C GLU A 105 5.25 -12.01 11.14
N SER A 106 6.57 -11.87 11.20
CA SER A 106 7.33 -11.95 12.45
C SER A 106 7.06 -10.77 13.41
N ASP A 107 6.63 -9.63 12.88
CA ASP A 107 6.32 -8.41 13.64
C ASP A 107 4.84 -8.27 14.02
N PHE A 108 4.02 -9.29 13.73
CA PHE A 108 2.65 -9.39 14.22
C PHE A 108 2.61 -9.35 15.75
N LEU A 109 1.80 -8.46 16.32
CA LEU A 109 1.69 -8.23 17.77
C LEU A 109 2.99 -7.77 18.48
N LEU A 110 4.00 -7.32 17.77
CA LEU A 110 5.08 -6.57 18.39
C LEU A 110 4.57 -5.19 18.81
N VAL A 111 4.66 -4.89 20.10
CA VAL A 111 4.23 -3.60 20.66
C VAL A 111 5.40 -2.84 21.24
N ARG A 112 5.57 -1.60 20.84
CA ARG A 112 6.57 -0.70 21.41
C ARG A 112 6.17 -0.29 22.82
N VAL A 113 7.17 -0.23 23.74
CA VAL A 113 6.96 0.11 25.14
C VAL A 113 7.82 1.30 25.61
N GLY A 114 8.87 1.61 24.90
CA GLY A 114 9.76 2.70 25.30
C GLY A 114 11.05 2.73 24.50
N THR A 115 12.02 3.50 24.99
CA THR A 115 13.37 3.61 24.41
C THR A 115 14.43 3.37 25.46
N GLY A 116 15.56 2.81 25.08
CA GLY A 116 16.67 2.57 25.97
C GLY A 116 17.93 2.15 25.24
N GLU A 117 18.89 1.63 25.98
CA GLU A 117 20.13 1.12 25.41
C GLU A 117 19.90 -0.24 24.77
N ALA A 118 20.46 -0.44 23.60
CA ALA A 118 20.51 -1.71 22.89
C ALA A 118 21.91 -1.97 22.32
N GLU A 119 22.24 -3.22 22.07
CA GLU A 119 23.48 -3.57 21.42
C GLU A 119 23.53 -3.02 19.99
N LEU A 120 24.75 -2.62 19.59
CA LEU A 120 24.99 -2.21 18.21
C LEU A 120 24.75 -3.41 17.27
N CYS A 121 24.15 -3.17 16.12
CA CYS A 121 23.91 -4.21 15.10
C CYS A 121 25.18 -4.80 14.45
N LEU A 122 26.36 -4.26 14.78
CA LEU A 122 27.66 -4.77 14.38
C LEU A 122 28.39 -5.34 15.59
N ASP A 123 28.87 -6.57 15.47
CA ASP A 123 29.71 -7.18 16.47
C ASP A 123 31.12 -6.52 16.50
N LEU A 124 31.34 -5.73 17.53
CA LEU A 124 32.65 -5.13 17.76
C LEU A 124 33.52 -6.12 18.53
N LEU A 125 34.27 -6.95 17.81
CA LEU A 125 35.17 -7.94 18.43
C LEU A 125 36.43 -7.25 18.97
N PRO A 126 36.84 -7.56 20.21
CA PRO A 126 38.14 -7.12 20.70
C PRO A 126 39.24 -7.71 19.83
N PRO A 127 40.35 -6.98 19.58
CA PRO A 127 41.48 -7.54 18.86
C PRO A 127 42.10 -8.71 19.66
N ASP A 128 42.63 -9.72 18.93
CA ASP A 128 43.42 -10.78 19.55
C ASP A 128 44.56 -10.17 20.40
N THR A 129 44.50 -10.36 21.70
CA THR A 129 45.43 -9.70 22.62
C THR A 129 46.69 -10.53 22.81
N ALA A 130 47.85 -9.95 22.51
CA ALA A 130 49.14 -10.43 23.00
C ALA A 130 49.15 -10.39 24.53
N PRO A 131 50.07 -11.15 25.19
CA PRO A 131 50.22 -11.07 26.64
C PRO A 131 50.38 -9.62 27.14
N LEU A 132 49.79 -9.29 28.27
CA LEU A 132 49.72 -7.93 28.83
C LEU A 132 51.07 -7.18 28.83
N ALA A 133 52.18 -7.92 29.01
CA ALA A 133 53.53 -7.36 29.01
C ALA A 133 54.00 -6.84 27.62
N GLN A 134 53.32 -7.24 26.55
CA GLN A 134 53.65 -6.88 25.17
C GLN A 134 52.68 -5.85 24.56
N LEU A 135 51.59 -5.53 25.26
CA LEU A 135 50.61 -4.55 24.79
C LEU A 135 51.14 -3.12 24.95
N ASP A 136 50.96 -2.33 23.90
CA ASP A 136 51.13 -0.87 24.00
C ASP A 136 50.00 -0.25 24.81
N PRO A 137 50.25 0.39 25.97
CA PRO A 137 49.21 0.87 26.87
C PRO A 137 48.28 1.92 26.21
N VAL A 138 48.82 2.74 25.28
CA VAL A 138 48.06 3.81 24.62
C VAL A 138 47.06 3.21 23.63
N SER A 139 47.51 2.30 22.79
CA SER A 139 46.68 1.65 21.78
C SER A 139 45.64 0.72 22.43
N ALA A 140 46.04 -0.06 23.44
CA ALA A 140 45.12 -0.94 24.19
C ALA A 140 44.01 -0.16 24.92
N SER A 141 44.39 0.94 25.59
CA SER A 141 43.42 1.81 26.27
C SER A 141 42.47 2.50 25.28
N ALA A 142 42.98 2.90 24.10
CA ALA A 142 42.13 3.48 23.05
C ALA A 142 41.14 2.46 22.49
N ALA A 143 41.57 1.22 22.22
CA ALA A 143 40.71 0.12 21.79
C ALA A 143 39.61 -0.19 22.82
N HIS A 144 40.00 -0.38 24.06
CA HIS A 144 39.04 -0.68 25.14
C HIS A 144 37.99 0.44 25.31
N ARG A 145 38.45 1.68 25.31
CA ARG A 145 37.54 2.83 25.39
C ARG A 145 36.63 2.91 24.17
N PHE A 146 37.13 2.59 22.98
CA PHE A 146 36.33 2.56 21.76
C PHE A 146 35.21 1.51 21.86
N LEU A 147 35.52 0.29 22.30
CA LEU A 147 34.56 -0.78 22.52
C LEU A 147 33.47 -0.36 23.52
N LEU A 148 33.86 0.10 24.70
CA LEU A 148 32.93 0.55 25.74
C LEU A 148 32.02 1.68 25.29
N THR A 149 32.52 2.58 24.43
CA THR A 149 31.74 3.75 23.98
C THR A 149 30.77 3.40 22.86
N HIS A 150 31.06 2.37 22.06
CA HIS A 150 30.31 2.09 20.84
C HIS A 150 29.58 0.74 20.81
N SER A 151 29.72 -0.09 21.83
CA SER A 151 29.02 -1.39 21.92
C SER A 151 27.51 -1.22 22.15
N LEU A 152 27.11 -0.18 22.85
CA LEU A 152 25.71 0.12 23.14
C LEU A 152 25.25 1.38 22.40
N GLN A 153 24.01 1.36 21.98
CA GLN A 153 23.30 2.47 21.33
C GLN A 153 22.22 2.99 22.26
N PRO A 154 22.19 4.28 22.58
CA PRO A 154 21.10 4.88 23.35
C PRO A 154 19.86 5.09 22.47
N ASP A 155 18.72 5.30 23.11
CA ASP A 155 17.45 5.73 22.54
C ASP A 155 16.87 4.80 21.44
N ILE A 156 17.25 3.52 21.46
CA ILE A 156 16.67 2.53 20.55
C ILE A 156 15.27 2.13 21.06
N PRO A 157 14.24 2.12 20.19
CA PRO A 157 12.92 1.60 20.54
C PRO A 157 12.96 0.16 20.99
N THR A 158 12.25 -0.13 22.09
CA THR A 158 12.13 -1.48 22.65
C THR A 158 10.70 -1.95 22.54
N SER A 159 10.50 -3.22 22.18
CA SER A 159 9.19 -3.84 22.01
C SER A 159 9.01 -5.11 22.82
N LEU A 160 7.75 -5.49 23.02
CA LEU A 160 7.33 -6.78 23.55
C LEU A 160 6.54 -7.53 22.48
N ASP A 161 6.79 -8.83 22.36
CA ASP A 161 5.99 -9.74 21.54
C ASP A 161 4.85 -10.32 22.40
N LEU A 162 3.62 -9.88 22.12
CA LEU A 162 2.45 -10.32 22.86
C LEU A 162 2.11 -11.79 22.62
N ARG A 163 2.59 -12.41 21.55
CA ARG A 163 2.39 -13.86 21.30
C ARG A 163 3.07 -14.72 22.37
N LEU A 164 4.13 -14.20 22.97
CA LEU A 164 4.94 -14.89 24.00
C LEU A 164 4.49 -14.59 25.41
N LEU A 165 3.51 -13.69 25.58
CA LEU A 165 3.09 -13.18 26.89
C LEU A 165 1.57 -13.34 27.06
N ARG A 166 1.19 -13.93 28.18
CA ARG A 166 -0.22 -14.00 28.60
C ARG A 166 -0.65 -12.81 29.46
N ARG A 167 0.33 -12.14 30.13
CA ARG A 167 0.06 -10.99 30.98
C ARG A 167 1.22 -9.99 30.95
N ILE A 168 0.88 -8.72 30.94
CA ILE A 168 1.79 -7.60 31.09
C ILE A 168 1.26 -6.76 32.26
N GLU A 169 2.04 -6.59 33.30
CA GLU A 169 1.70 -5.77 34.46
C GLU A 169 2.35 -4.40 34.35
N LEU A 170 1.53 -3.35 34.24
CA LEU A 170 1.98 -1.97 34.27
C LEU A 170 1.90 -1.44 35.70
N ALA A 171 2.98 -1.61 36.46
CA ALA A 171 3.05 -1.35 37.88
C ALA A 171 3.76 -0.02 38.18
N GLY A 172 3.46 0.62 39.29
CA GLY A 172 4.09 1.87 39.72
C GLY A 172 3.17 3.06 39.66
N SER A 173 3.64 4.19 39.09
CA SER A 173 2.85 5.43 39.02
C SER A 173 1.66 5.27 38.07
N GLU A 174 0.47 5.66 38.51
CA GLU A 174 -0.82 5.35 37.88
C GLU A 174 -0.95 6.06 36.50
N GLU A 175 -0.69 7.36 36.43
CA GLU A 175 -0.81 8.10 35.16
C GLU A 175 0.22 7.67 34.10
N PRO A 176 1.52 7.50 34.44
CA PRO A 176 2.48 6.90 33.52
C PRO A 176 2.08 5.51 33.00
N ALA A 177 1.48 4.66 33.86
CA ALA A 177 1.01 3.34 33.47
C ALA A 177 -0.15 3.41 32.47
N ARG A 178 -1.12 4.28 32.69
CA ARG A 178 -2.22 4.53 31.74
C ARG A 178 -1.71 5.14 30.44
N ALA A 179 -0.77 6.08 30.50
CA ALA A 179 -0.19 6.71 29.31
C ALA A 179 0.60 5.72 28.45
N LEU A 180 1.31 4.77 29.08
CA LEU A 180 1.96 3.66 28.38
C LEU A 180 0.93 2.70 27.78
N ALA A 181 -0.11 2.32 28.52
CA ALA A 181 -1.17 1.46 28.00
C ALA A 181 -1.86 2.08 26.76
N ARG A 182 -2.13 3.40 26.79
CA ARG A 182 -2.66 4.14 25.65
C ARG A 182 -1.71 4.08 24.44
N ALA A 183 -0.40 4.24 24.66
CA ALA A 183 0.62 4.14 23.60
C ALA A 183 0.65 2.73 23.00
N MET A 184 0.66 1.68 23.83
CA MET A 184 0.66 0.27 23.40
C MET A 184 -0.58 -0.08 22.58
N ILE A 185 -1.77 0.27 23.06
CA ILE A 185 -3.04 -0.01 22.35
C ILE A 185 -3.07 0.72 21.02
N THR A 186 -2.71 2.00 21.01
CA THR A 186 -2.70 2.81 19.78
C THR A 186 -1.71 2.28 18.77
N HIS A 187 -0.53 1.79 19.22
CA HIS A 187 0.44 1.15 18.35
C HIS A 187 -0.12 -0.13 17.72
N LEU A 188 -0.65 -1.05 18.53
CA LEU A 188 -1.23 -2.31 18.05
C LEU A 188 -2.36 -2.08 17.06
N THR A 189 -3.33 -1.20 17.40
CA THR A 189 -4.51 -0.94 16.57
C THR A 189 -4.22 -0.13 15.30
N THR A 190 -3.04 0.49 15.21
CA THR A 190 -2.60 1.14 13.97
C THR A 190 -2.09 0.11 12.97
N PHE A 191 -1.32 -0.90 13.42
CA PHE A 191 -0.63 -1.83 12.53
C PHE A 191 -1.35 -3.15 12.30
N VAL A 192 -2.26 -3.57 13.19
CA VAL A 192 -3.00 -4.83 13.07
C VAL A 192 -4.46 -4.54 12.72
N SER A 193 -5.06 -5.38 11.88
CA SER A 193 -6.45 -5.25 11.45
C SER A 193 -7.45 -5.57 12.59
N PRO A 194 -8.65 -4.94 12.61
CA PRO A 194 -9.74 -5.35 13.51
C PRO A 194 -10.21 -6.80 13.33
N SER A 195 -9.96 -7.42 12.17
CA SER A 195 -10.23 -8.86 11.96
C SER A 195 -9.26 -9.77 12.72
N ASP A 196 -8.04 -9.29 12.99
CA ASP A 196 -6.96 -10.08 13.58
C ASP A 196 -6.70 -9.73 15.04
N LEU A 197 -7.18 -8.56 15.51
CA LEU A 197 -6.99 -8.05 16.87
C LEU A 197 -8.26 -7.38 17.40
N LEU A 198 -8.71 -7.80 18.56
CA LEU A 198 -9.71 -7.10 19.36
C LEU A 198 -9.10 -6.55 20.65
N VAL A 199 -9.63 -5.41 21.11
CA VAL A 199 -9.21 -4.73 22.33
C VAL A 199 -10.43 -4.58 23.24
N ALA A 200 -10.33 -5.08 24.48
CA ALA A 200 -11.36 -4.93 25.50
C ALA A 200 -10.79 -4.23 26.72
N VAL A 201 -11.61 -3.47 27.42
CA VAL A 201 -11.23 -2.76 28.66
C VAL A 201 -12.16 -3.13 29.78
N VAL A 202 -11.61 -3.59 30.89
CA VAL A 202 -12.33 -3.91 32.14
C VAL A 202 -11.91 -2.87 33.17
N ALA A 203 -12.71 -1.82 33.32
CA ALA A 203 -12.35 -0.66 34.11
C ALA A 203 -13.30 -0.45 35.30
N SER A 204 -12.74 0.00 36.43
CA SER A 204 -13.55 0.47 37.56
C SER A 204 -14.36 1.71 37.19
N PRO A 205 -15.46 2.04 37.87
CA PRO A 205 -16.23 3.25 37.61
C PRO A 205 -15.37 4.54 37.68
N ALA A 206 -14.34 4.56 38.50
CA ALA A 206 -13.43 5.70 38.64
C ALA A 206 -12.48 5.83 37.41
N ALA A 207 -12.05 4.72 36.82
CA ALA A 207 -11.14 4.68 35.71
C ALA A 207 -11.83 4.79 34.32
N ARG A 208 -13.16 4.59 34.23
CA ARG A 208 -13.90 4.55 32.96
C ARG A 208 -13.66 5.79 32.08
N GLY A 209 -13.56 6.97 32.68
CA GLY A 209 -13.31 8.22 31.96
C GLY A 209 -11.99 8.24 31.19
N GLU A 210 -10.96 7.55 31.70
CA GLU A 210 -9.66 7.42 31.06
C GLU A 210 -9.70 6.61 29.76
N TRP A 211 -10.75 5.78 29.60
CA TRP A 211 -10.95 4.86 28.47
C TRP A 211 -12.06 5.30 27.51
N GLU A 212 -12.65 6.48 27.69
CA GLU A 212 -13.73 7.00 26.83
C GLU A 212 -13.34 7.11 25.35
N TRP A 213 -12.06 7.35 25.05
CA TRP A 213 -11.52 7.45 23.70
C TRP A 213 -11.58 6.12 22.95
N VAL A 214 -11.60 4.98 23.64
CA VAL A 214 -11.61 3.62 23.04
C VAL A 214 -12.85 3.39 22.19
N LYS A 215 -13.96 4.07 22.44
CA LYS A 215 -15.19 3.99 21.63
C LYS A 215 -14.98 4.24 20.13
N TRP A 216 -13.92 4.98 19.77
CA TRP A 216 -13.59 5.30 18.39
C TRP A 216 -12.77 4.20 17.71
N LEU A 217 -12.22 3.23 18.44
CA LEU A 217 -11.44 2.12 17.89
C LEU A 217 -12.34 1.03 17.34
N PRO A 218 -12.26 0.68 16.05
CA PRO A 218 -12.99 -0.47 15.50
C PRO A 218 -12.65 -1.79 16.19
N HIS A 219 -11.42 -1.91 16.68
CA HIS A 219 -10.94 -3.08 17.44
C HIS A 219 -11.65 -3.28 18.80
N ALA A 220 -12.31 -2.25 19.31
CA ALA A 220 -13.03 -2.29 20.58
C ALA A 220 -14.54 -2.36 20.41
N TRP A 221 -15.02 -2.83 19.27
CA TRP A 221 -16.42 -3.03 18.97
C TRP A 221 -16.79 -4.52 19.09
N SER A 222 -17.92 -4.79 19.76
CA SER A 222 -18.42 -6.15 19.88
C SER A 222 -18.82 -6.72 18.51
N PRO A 223 -18.36 -7.92 18.13
CA PRO A 223 -18.85 -8.59 16.94
C PRO A 223 -20.28 -9.14 17.09
N LEU A 224 -20.79 -9.28 18.32
CA LEU A 224 -22.06 -9.94 18.61
C LEU A 224 -23.19 -8.96 18.93
N GLU A 225 -22.90 -7.95 19.73
CA GLU A 225 -23.90 -7.08 20.34
C GLU A 225 -23.91 -5.69 19.69
N ARG A 226 -25.11 -5.15 19.51
CA ARG A 226 -25.35 -3.80 18.99
C ARG A 226 -26.29 -3.02 19.90
N ASP A 227 -26.11 -1.70 19.93
CA ASP A 227 -27.02 -0.76 20.60
C ASP A 227 -27.60 0.26 19.59
N ALA A 228 -28.26 1.31 20.08
CA ALA A 228 -28.87 2.33 19.23
C ALA A 228 -27.86 3.14 18.37
N THR A 229 -26.60 3.10 18.71
CA THR A 229 -25.53 3.86 18.02
C THR A 229 -24.61 2.97 17.17
N GLY A 230 -24.80 1.66 17.16
CA GLY A 230 -23.99 0.72 16.39
C GLY A 230 -23.49 -0.48 17.22
N PRO A 231 -22.32 -1.07 16.89
CA PRO A 231 -21.74 -2.14 17.70
C PRO A 231 -21.48 -1.67 19.13
N ARG A 232 -21.80 -2.52 20.13
CA ARG A 232 -21.48 -2.21 21.54
C ARG A 232 -19.97 -2.11 21.73
N ARG A 233 -19.55 -1.19 22.59
CA ARG A 233 -18.13 -1.00 22.91
C ARG A 233 -17.68 -2.03 23.92
N LEU A 234 -16.49 -2.61 23.73
CA LEU A 234 -15.89 -3.61 24.62
C LEU A 234 -15.24 -2.93 25.85
N VAL A 235 -15.98 -2.05 26.51
CA VAL A 235 -15.56 -1.34 27.74
C VAL A 235 -16.58 -1.65 28.84
N VAL A 236 -16.17 -2.46 29.79
CA VAL A 236 -17.07 -3.07 30.78
C VAL A 236 -16.55 -2.92 32.23
N GLY A 237 -17.36 -3.25 33.21
CA GLY A 237 -16.98 -3.21 34.62
C GLY A 237 -16.41 -4.52 35.17
N SER A 238 -16.66 -5.65 34.51
CA SER A 238 -16.19 -6.97 34.95
C SER A 238 -15.87 -7.90 33.79
N LEU A 239 -15.08 -8.95 34.03
CA LEU A 239 -14.79 -9.98 33.03
C LEU A 239 -16.00 -10.83 32.65
N GLU A 240 -16.97 -10.99 33.58
CA GLU A 240 -18.22 -11.67 33.28
C GLU A 240 -19.05 -10.88 32.25
N GLU A 241 -19.18 -9.57 32.44
CA GLU A 241 -19.85 -8.69 31.47
C GLU A 241 -19.16 -8.69 30.11
N LEU A 242 -17.81 -8.79 30.10
CA LEU A 242 -17.05 -8.90 28.86
C LEU A 242 -17.37 -10.18 28.09
N ASN A 243 -17.56 -11.30 28.81
CA ASN A 243 -17.85 -12.58 28.18
C ASN A 243 -19.23 -12.61 27.49
N ASP A 244 -20.17 -11.76 27.91
CA ASP A 244 -21.47 -11.61 27.25
C ASP A 244 -21.32 -10.86 25.90
N LEU A 245 -20.39 -9.91 25.81
CA LEU A 245 -20.13 -9.11 24.60
C LEU A 245 -19.13 -9.77 23.65
N LEU A 246 -18.26 -10.61 24.18
CA LEU A 246 -17.18 -11.28 23.45
C LEU A 246 -16.91 -12.64 24.12
N PRO A 247 -17.29 -13.78 23.52
CA PRO A 247 -17.16 -15.09 24.15
C PRO A 247 -15.67 -15.51 24.23
N ILE A 248 -15.04 -15.19 25.35
CA ILE A 248 -13.66 -15.52 25.66
C ILE A 248 -13.54 -16.95 26.16
N THR A 249 -14.52 -17.40 27.00
CA THR A 249 -14.48 -18.66 27.75
C THR A 249 -14.44 -19.93 26.88
N GLY A 250 -14.73 -19.85 25.59
CA GLY A 250 -14.60 -20.98 24.64
C GLY A 250 -13.18 -21.27 24.15
N ARG A 251 -12.21 -20.44 24.51
CA ARG A 251 -10.81 -20.61 24.10
C ARG A 251 -10.09 -21.55 25.09
N GLY A 252 -9.23 -22.41 24.55
CA GLY A 252 -8.43 -23.35 25.36
C GLY A 252 -7.40 -22.62 26.24
N PRO A 253 -6.72 -23.36 27.14
CA PRO A 253 -5.66 -22.82 27.98
C PRO A 253 -4.50 -22.28 27.12
N TYR A 254 -3.79 -21.28 27.63
CA TYR A 254 -2.64 -20.68 26.98
C TYR A 254 -1.54 -21.71 26.69
N SER A 255 -1.02 -21.74 25.46
CA SER A 255 0.07 -22.62 25.03
C SER A 255 0.85 -22.02 23.87
N LEU A 256 2.17 -21.98 23.99
CA LEU A 256 3.07 -21.57 22.90
C LEU A 256 3.17 -22.61 21.75
N ARG A 257 2.66 -23.83 21.96
CA ARG A 257 2.76 -24.94 20.99
C ARG A 257 1.55 -25.03 20.05
N GLN A 258 0.50 -24.27 20.32
CA GLN A 258 -0.72 -24.26 19.51
C GLN A 258 -0.65 -23.14 18.49
N GLU A 259 -1.35 -23.34 17.35
CA GLU A 259 -1.51 -22.30 16.35
C GLU A 259 -2.23 -21.08 16.91
N PRO A 260 -1.92 -19.86 16.43
CA PRO A 260 -2.59 -18.64 16.85
C PRO A 260 -4.09 -18.71 16.60
N VAL A 261 -4.89 -18.40 17.61
CA VAL A 261 -6.36 -18.28 17.48
C VAL A 261 -6.70 -16.83 17.16
N LEU A 262 -7.31 -16.58 16.01
CA LEU A 262 -7.75 -15.25 15.59
C LEU A 262 -9.24 -15.03 15.86
N PRO A 263 -9.66 -13.78 16.09
CA PRO A 263 -8.78 -12.63 16.39
C PRO A 263 -8.06 -12.81 17.73
N GLN A 264 -6.83 -12.29 17.82
CA GLN A 264 -6.15 -12.13 19.11
C GLN A 264 -6.93 -11.10 19.95
N ILE A 265 -6.96 -11.28 21.26
CA ILE A 265 -7.68 -10.37 22.17
C ILE A 265 -6.70 -9.78 23.19
N VAL A 266 -6.64 -8.47 23.25
CA VAL A 266 -5.94 -7.73 24.30
C VAL A 266 -6.96 -7.22 25.30
N VAL A 267 -6.88 -7.68 26.54
CA VAL A 267 -7.77 -7.26 27.64
C VAL A 267 -7.01 -6.34 28.58
N VAL A 268 -7.41 -5.08 28.64
CA VAL A 268 -6.85 -4.11 29.60
C VAL A 268 -7.68 -4.17 30.89
N ILE A 269 -7.03 -4.34 32.03
CA ILE A 269 -7.69 -4.35 33.36
C ILE A 269 -7.19 -3.13 34.15
N ASP A 270 -8.10 -2.18 34.43
CA ASP A 270 -7.84 -0.97 35.22
C ASP A 270 -8.84 -0.87 36.37
N GLY A 271 -8.58 -1.60 37.45
CA GLY A 271 -9.40 -1.64 38.64
C GLY A 271 -10.79 -2.28 38.45
N GLY A 272 -11.04 -2.94 37.31
CA GLY A 272 -12.27 -3.67 37.07
C GLY A 272 -12.39 -4.95 37.86
N LYS A 273 -13.60 -5.50 37.95
CA LYS A 273 -13.85 -6.71 38.75
C LYS A 273 -13.38 -7.96 38.03
N VAL A 274 -12.49 -8.68 38.69
CA VAL A 274 -12.00 -9.99 38.27
C VAL A 274 -12.29 -11.00 39.35
N ARG A 275 -13.04 -12.05 39.03
CA ARG A 275 -13.39 -13.09 40.03
C ARG A 275 -12.15 -13.96 40.28
N PRO A 276 -11.83 -14.28 41.58
CA PRO A 276 -10.77 -15.23 41.88
C PRO A 276 -11.01 -16.57 41.19
N GLY A 277 -9.96 -17.16 40.62
CA GLY A 277 -10.07 -18.41 39.85
C GLY A 277 -10.48 -18.26 38.39
N HIS A 278 -10.74 -17.03 37.91
CA HIS A 278 -10.90 -16.79 36.46
C HIS A 278 -9.55 -17.00 35.75
N PRO A 279 -9.51 -17.66 34.57
CA PRO A 279 -8.23 -17.92 33.83
C PRO A 279 -7.39 -16.67 33.57
N LEU A 280 -8.03 -15.50 33.44
CA LEU A 280 -7.36 -14.21 33.22
C LEU A 280 -7.07 -13.46 34.55
N ALA A 281 -7.31 -14.04 35.73
CA ALA A 281 -6.95 -13.44 37.01
C ALA A 281 -5.41 -13.49 37.22
N PRO A 282 -4.85 -12.59 38.03
CA PRO A 282 -3.48 -12.72 38.51
C PRO A 282 -3.25 -14.04 39.21
N LEU A 283 -2.08 -14.65 39.04
CA LEU A 283 -1.72 -15.86 39.79
C LEU A 283 -1.52 -15.52 41.26
N GLY A 284 -2.27 -16.21 42.14
CA GLY A 284 -2.03 -16.19 43.57
C GLY A 284 -0.97 -17.23 43.97
N GLY A 285 -0.25 -17.01 45.08
CA GLY A 285 0.90 -17.83 45.49
C GLY A 285 0.64 -19.33 45.76
N ASP A 286 -0.61 -19.81 45.72
CA ASP A 286 -0.97 -21.21 45.95
C ASP A 286 -1.46 -21.95 44.69
N ILE A 287 -1.35 -21.36 43.50
CA ILE A 287 -1.80 -21.97 42.24
C ILE A 287 -0.62 -22.66 41.56
N ASP A 288 -0.78 -23.96 41.30
CA ASP A 288 0.17 -24.77 40.55
C ASP A 288 0.42 -24.15 39.14
N LEU A 289 1.64 -23.78 38.82
CA LEU A 289 2.08 -23.08 37.59
C LEU A 289 1.87 -23.91 36.29
N GLY A 290 1.27 -25.09 36.39
CA GLY A 290 1.33 -26.07 35.31
C GLY A 290 0.20 -26.02 34.32
N GLU A 291 -1.05 -25.93 34.70
CA GLU A 291 -2.16 -26.16 33.77
C GLU A 291 -3.35 -25.24 34.08
N GLY A 292 -3.67 -24.31 33.18
CA GLY A 292 -4.96 -23.60 33.19
C GLY A 292 -4.92 -22.09 33.37
N ALA A 293 -3.75 -21.48 33.59
CA ALA A 293 -3.66 -20.03 33.70
C ALA A 293 -3.48 -19.39 32.30
N GLY A 294 -4.29 -18.36 32.01
CA GLY A 294 -4.35 -17.71 30.70
C GLY A 294 -5.22 -18.47 29.71
N MET A 295 -5.52 -17.82 28.61
CA MET A 295 -6.36 -18.35 27.53
C MET A 295 -5.67 -18.17 26.20
N GLN A 296 -5.84 -19.13 25.29
CA GLN A 296 -5.19 -19.09 23.98
C GLN A 296 -5.66 -17.87 23.17
N GLY A 297 -4.71 -17.12 22.65
CA GLY A 297 -4.99 -15.91 21.88
C GLY A 297 -5.55 -14.74 22.72
N VAL A 298 -5.29 -14.73 24.04
CA VAL A 298 -5.68 -13.63 24.93
C VAL A 298 -4.45 -13.16 25.72
N THR A 299 -4.13 -11.87 25.62
CA THR A 299 -3.10 -11.22 26.43
C THR A 299 -3.73 -10.17 27.33
N VAL A 300 -3.42 -10.20 28.60
CA VAL A 300 -3.89 -9.23 29.60
C VAL A 300 -2.86 -8.13 29.80
N ILE A 301 -3.27 -6.87 29.67
CA ILE A 301 -2.51 -5.70 30.13
C ILE A 301 -3.18 -5.26 31.46
N ASP A 302 -2.51 -5.52 32.57
CA ASP A 302 -3.02 -5.26 33.90
C ASP A 302 -2.39 -4.01 34.52
N LEU A 303 -3.18 -3.14 35.08
CA LEU A 303 -2.76 -1.97 35.86
C LEU A 303 -3.06 -2.23 37.36
N PRO A 304 -2.25 -3.04 38.05
CA PRO A 304 -2.53 -3.46 39.41
C PRO A 304 -2.26 -2.33 40.41
N ALA A 305 -3.17 -2.15 41.37
CA ALA A 305 -2.96 -1.22 42.50
C ALA A 305 -1.84 -1.70 43.48
N SER A 306 -1.56 -3.01 43.47
CA SER A 306 -0.50 -3.61 44.24
C SER A 306 0.00 -4.88 43.54
N TRP A 307 1.26 -5.21 43.71
CA TRP A 307 1.90 -6.36 43.06
C TRP A 307 2.80 -7.10 44.04
N GLY A 308 2.90 -8.43 43.86
CA GLY A 308 3.81 -9.32 44.59
C GLY A 308 5.07 -9.64 43.79
N GLU A 309 5.69 -10.76 44.07
CA GLU A 309 6.80 -11.30 43.28
C GLU A 309 6.30 -11.78 41.91
N LEU A 310 7.14 -11.59 40.86
CA LEU A 310 6.86 -12.09 39.51
C LEU A 310 7.25 -13.57 39.44
N ILE A 311 6.27 -14.46 39.41
CA ILE A 311 6.48 -15.92 39.43
C ILE A 311 6.19 -16.61 38.09
N ASP A 312 5.52 -15.91 37.18
CA ASP A 312 5.04 -16.44 35.89
C ASP A 312 6.05 -16.19 34.76
N PRO A 313 6.59 -17.24 34.12
CA PRO A 313 7.52 -17.08 33.00
C PRO A 313 6.88 -16.46 31.73
N TYR A 314 5.57 -16.50 31.58
CA TYR A 314 4.82 -15.91 30.47
C TYR A 314 4.23 -14.54 30.81
N SER A 315 4.72 -13.92 31.88
CA SER A 315 4.37 -12.57 32.28
C SER A 315 5.58 -11.63 32.20
N ALA A 316 5.31 -10.38 31.90
CA ALA A 316 6.26 -9.29 31.98
C ALA A 316 5.73 -8.22 32.94
N ARG A 317 6.59 -7.61 33.72
CA ARG A 317 6.26 -6.44 34.54
C ARG A 317 7.03 -5.24 34.06
N LEU A 318 6.29 -4.17 33.77
CA LEU A 318 6.82 -2.85 33.43
C LEU A 318 6.62 -1.94 34.64
N LEU A 319 7.70 -1.73 35.38
CA LEU A 319 7.69 -0.89 36.57
C LEU A 319 7.97 0.57 36.17
N LEU A 320 6.98 1.41 36.38
CA LEU A 320 7.02 2.82 35.99
C LEU A 320 7.28 3.71 37.21
N ARG A 321 8.29 4.56 37.08
CA ARG A 321 8.61 5.58 38.07
C ARG A 321 8.51 6.96 37.45
N ASP A 322 7.94 7.91 38.19
CA ASP A 322 7.83 9.29 37.70
C ASP A 322 9.21 9.83 37.34
N GLY A 323 9.28 10.54 36.22
CA GLY A 323 10.48 11.26 35.83
C GLY A 323 10.72 12.48 36.74
N ALA A 324 11.91 13.05 36.66
CA ALA A 324 12.23 14.25 37.41
C ALA A 324 11.23 15.39 37.10
N PRO A 325 10.69 16.07 38.10
CA PRO A 325 9.74 17.14 37.89
C PRO A 325 10.37 18.32 37.12
N ARG A 326 9.54 19.04 36.42
CA ARG A 326 9.95 20.23 35.66
C ARG A 326 10.68 21.24 36.59
N GLN A 327 11.90 21.59 36.24
CA GLN A 327 12.66 22.67 36.93
C GLN A 327 12.89 23.87 35.99
N GLY A 328 12.21 24.98 36.26
CA GLY A 328 12.28 26.15 35.41
C GLY A 328 11.82 25.90 33.97
N ASP A 329 12.66 26.21 32.99
CA ASP A 329 12.38 25.99 31.58
C ASP A 329 12.70 24.57 31.09
N THR A 330 13.31 23.69 31.94
CA THR A 330 13.60 22.30 31.57
C THR A 330 12.30 21.48 31.62
N PRO A 331 11.90 20.81 30.54
CA PRO A 331 10.70 19.95 30.55
C PRO A 331 10.86 18.81 31.57
N ALA A 332 9.75 18.30 32.09
CA ALA A 332 9.77 17.12 32.93
C ALA A 332 10.42 15.96 32.18
N ALA A 333 11.27 15.19 32.87
CA ALA A 333 11.87 14.00 32.26
C ALA A 333 10.80 12.93 32.00
N ALA A 334 10.97 12.15 30.94
CA ALA A 334 10.09 11.02 30.67
C ALA A 334 10.15 10.03 31.85
N PRO A 335 9.03 9.32 32.17
CA PRO A 335 9.01 8.31 33.20
C PRO A 335 10.03 7.19 32.92
N GLN A 336 10.75 6.77 33.96
CA GLN A 336 11.67 5.65 33.87
C GLN A 336 10.88 4.35 33.81
N LEU A 337 11.30 3.46 32.92
CA LEU A 337 10.73 2.13 32.74
C LEU A 337 11.77 1.07 33.09
N GLU A 338 11.38 0.15 33.94
CA GLU A 338 12.14 -1.07 34.27
C GLU A 338 11.32 -2.28 33.80
N LEU A 339 11.80 -3.00 32.80
CA LEU A 339 11.17 -4.22 32.30
C LEU A 339 11.75 -5.44 32.99
N LEU A 340 10.90 -6.16 33.68
CA LEU A 340 11.22 -7.37 34.45
C LEU A 340 10.56 -8.59 33.79
N ARG A 341 11.35 -9.64 33.57
CA ARG A 341 10.91 -10.96 33.11
C ARG A 341 11.64 -12.04 33.88
N LEU A 342 10.95 -13.11 34.23
CA LEU A 342 11.56 -14.22 34.95
C LEU A 342 12.68 -14.86 34.12
N GLY A 343 13.89 -14.97 34.72
CA GLY A 343 15.07 -15.55 34.07
C GLY A 343 15.83 -14.61 33.10
N HIS A 344 15.44 -13.33 33.01
CA HIS A 344 16.12 -12.32 32.23
C HIS A 344 16.69 -11.20 33.12
N GLU A 345 17.76 -10.55 32.69
CA GLU A 345 18.24 -9.34 33.34
C GLU A 345 17.23 -8.20 33.18
N PRO A 346 17.04 -7.34 34.19
CA PRO A 346 16.19 -6.18 34.09
C PRO A 346 16.67 -5.23 32.99
N TRP A 347 15.78 -4.86 32.08
CA TRP A 347 16.07 -3.80 31.10
C TRP A 347 15.55 -2.46 31.62
N ILE A 348 16.37 -1.41 31.49
CA ILE A 348 16.05 -0.07 31.99
C ILE A 348 16.03 0.92 30.81
N GLY A 349 14.99 1.74 30.73
CA GLY A 349 14.82 2.76 29.70
C GLY A 349 13.82 3.84 30.09
N GLN A 350 13.28 4.50 29.08
CA GLN A 350 12.24 5.52 29.22
C GLN A 350 10.92 4.97 28.64
N ALA A 351 9.84 5.12 29.38
CA ALA A 351 8.53 4.67 28.95
C ALA A 351 7.93 5.57 27.87
N ASP A 352 7.34 4.96 26.87
CA ASP A 352 6.48 5.67 25.93
C ASP A 352 5.27 6.26 26.65
N GLN A 353 4.88 7.46 26.22
CA GLN A 353 3.77 8.19 26.84
C GLN A 353 2.85 8.72 25.72
N LEU A 354 1.55 8.46 25.86
CA LEU A 354 0.53 9.03 24.97
C LEU A 354 -0.60 9.63 25.79
N SER A 355 -0.89 10.90 25.55
CA SER A 355 -2.02 11.57 26.19
C SER A 355 -3.36 11.03 25.70
N ILE A 356 -4.44 11.21 26.49
CA ILE A 356 -5.81 10.87 26.09
C ILE A 356 -6.16 11.52 24.76
N THR A 357 -5.83 12.80 24.58
CA THR A 357 -6.12 13.55 23.36
C THR A 357 -5.37 13.00 22.13
N GLY A 358 -4.12 12.53 22.31
CA GLY A 358 -3.34 11.88 21.26
C GLY A 358 -3.93 10.53 20.87
N ALA A 359 -4.31 9.72 21.85
CA ALA A 359 -4.96 8.43 21.64
C ALA A 359 -6.33 8.60 20.94
N GLU A 360 -7.15 9.56 21.39
CA GLU A 360 -8.43 9.87 20.76
C GLU A 360 -8.27 10.36 19.31
N ALA A 361 -7.30 11.25 19.06
CA ALA A 361 -7.03 11.76 17.74
C ALA A 361 -6.65 10.65 16.74
N THR A 362 -5.88 9.65 17.19
CA THR A 362 -5.53 8.48 16.39
C THR A 362 -6.72 7.54 16.20
N ALA A 363 -7.43 7.23 17.28
CA ALA A 363 -8.60 6.34 17.25
C ALA A 363 -9.69 6.85 16.30
N ARG A 364 -9.99 8.16 16.32
CA ARG A 364 -10.94 8.80 15.38
C ARG A 364 -10.52 8.66 13.93
N ARG A 365 -9.20 8.68 13.63
CA ARG A 365 -8.70 8.44 12.28
C ARG A 365 -8.80 6.98 11.87
N LEU A 366 -8.62 6.05 12.81
CA LEU A 366 -8.75 4.62 12.57
C LEU A 366 -10.21 4.20 12.37
N THR A 367 -11.20 4.95 12.86
CA THR A 367 -12.63 4.63 12.68
C THR A 367 -13.03 4.47 11.22
N ARG A 368 -12.41 5.18 10.29
CA ARG A 368 -12.69 5.07 8.85
C ARG A 368 -12.35 3.69 8.26
N TYR A 369 -11.54 2.90 8.96
CA TYR A 369 -11.15 1.55 8.56
C TYR A 369 -12.05 0.46 9.19
N ALA A 370 -13.14 0.84 9.86
CA ALA A 370 -14.06 -0.04 10.55
C ALA A 370 -14.80 -1.05 9.64
N GLY A 371 -14.96 -0.75 8.36
CA GLY A 371 -15.70 -1.60 7.42
C GLY A 371 -14.96 -2.85 6.94
N HIS A 372 -13.77 -3.12 7.45
CA HIS A 372 -12.88 -4.16 6.94
C HIS A 372 -12.82 -5.43 7.79
N GLY A 373 -13.64 -5.55 8.83
CA GLY A 373 -13.53 -6.64 9.78
C GLY A 373 -14.82 -7.14 10.44
N SER A 374 -15.99 -6.63 10.10
CA SER A 374 -17.23 -7.21 10.64
C SER A 374 -17.63 -8.46 9.86
N ALA A 375 -17.22 -9.61 10.37
CA ALA A 375 -17.81 -10.89 10.05
C ALA A 375 -19.25 -10.89 10.61
N GLU A 376 -20.21 -10.41 9.85
CA GLU A 376 -21.62 -10.74 9.98
C GLU A 376 -22.34 -10.44 8.67
N ASP A 377 -22.15 -11.32 7.74
CA ASP A 377 -23.19 -11.85 6.87
C ASP A 377 -22.68 -13.21 6.36
N ASP A 378 -23.11 -14.27 7.03
CA ASP A 378 -22.86 -15.66 6.63
C ASP A 378 -23.69 -16.05 5.40
N SER A 379 -24.01 -15.06 4.59
CA SER A 379 -24.41 -15.22 3.20
C SER A 379 -23.17 -15.04 2.32
N PRO A 380 -23.09 -15.71 1.14
CA PRO A 380 -21.94 -15.62 0.25
C PRO A 380 -21.64 -14.21 -0.32
N ARG A 381 -22.13 -13.15 0.34
CA ARG A 381 -21.91 -11.73 0.05
C ARG A 381 -20.74 -11.09 0.79
N SER A 382 -20.14 -11.74 1.80
CA SER A 382 -19.05 -11.13 2.60
C SER A 382 -17.70 -11.04 1.86
N ALA A 383 -17.68 -11.42 0.60
CA ALA A 383 -16.58 -11.18 -0.31
C ALA A 383 -16.91 -10.13 -1.39
N THR A 384 -17.87 -9.24 -1.14
CA THR A 384 -18.31 -8.28 -2.16
C THR A 384 -17.21 -7.28 -2.46
N SER A 385 -16.72 -7.32 -3.70
CA SER A 385 -16.00 -6.21 -4.33
C SER A 385 -16.84 -4.95 -4.14
N ALA A 386 -16.18 -3.82 -3.82
CA ALA A 386 -16.87 -2.54 -3.75
C ALA A 386 -17.65 -2.30 -5.04
N GLU A 387 -18.89 -1.83 -4.95
CA GLU A 387 -19.64 -1.49 -6.14
C GLU A 387 -19.05 -0.24 -6.81
N LEU A 388 -18.97 -0.25 -8.13
CA LEU A 388 -18.41 0.87 -8.86
C LEU A 388 -19.13 2.19 -8.55
N VAL A 389 -20.44 2.15 -8.37
CA VAL A 389 -21.26 3.34 -8.06
C VAL A 389 -20.88 3.98 -6.72
N ASP A 390 -20.51 3.18 -5.72
CA ASP A 390 -20.03 3.66 -4.43
C ASP A 390 -18.66 4.32 -4.58
N LEU A 391 -17.75 3.72 -5.39
CA LEU A 391 -16.43 4.30 -5.67
C LEU A 391 -16.51 5.63 -6.41
N LEU A 392 -17.53 5.80 -7.24
CA LEU A 392 -17.80 7.04 -7.99
C LEU A 392 -18.59 8.07 -7.16
N GLY A 393 -19.10 7.69 -5.99
CA GLY A 393 -19.93 8.55 -5.14
C GLY A 393 -21.34 8.81 -5.70
N ILE A 394 -21.84 7.93 -6.59
CA ILE A 394 -23.14 8.08 -7.25
C ILE A 394 -24.28 7.55 -6.36
N GLY A 395 -23.97 6.57 -5.51
CA GLY A 395 -24.95 5.91 -4.64
C GLY A 395 -25.75 4.81 -5.34
N ASP A 396 -26.81 5.15 -6.07
CA ASP A 396 -27.62 4.17 -6.82
C ASP A 396 -27.52 4.42 -8.32
N VAL A 397 -27.15 3.38 -9.09
CA VAL A 397 -27.02 3.49 -10.56
C VAL A 397 -28.32 3.91 -11.25
N ARG A 398 -29.47 3.56 -10.67
CA ARG A 398 -30.80 3.93 -11.18
C ARG A 398 -31.11 5.42 -11.08
N ASP A 399 -30.37 6.14 -10.24
CA ASP A 399 -30.48 7.58 -10.03
C ASP A 399 -29.31 8.34 -10.71
N LEU A 400 -28.58 7.70 -11.64
CA LEU A 400 -27.48 8.30 -12.38
C LEU A 400 -27.96 9.51 -13.20
N ASP A 401 -27.55 10.71 -12.78
CA ASP A 401 -27.71 11.93 -13.58
C ASP A 401 -26.49 12.08 -14.50
N VAL A 402 -26.68 11.68 -15.76
CA VAL A 402 -25.62 11.69 -16.78
C VAL A 402 -25.12 13.12 -17.04
N ALA A 403 -25.97 14.13 -16.99
CA ALA A 403 -25.59 15.52 -17.24
C ALA A 403 -24.68 16.05 -16.11
N GLU A 404 -25.00 15.71 -14.86
CA GLU A 404 -24.18 16.01 -13.70
C GLU A 404 -22.85 15.26 -13.74
N ALA A 405 -22.88 13.96 -14.06
CA ALA A 405 -21.70 13.10 -14.09
C ALA A 405 -20.69 13.49 -15.19
N TRP A 406 -21.17 14.04 -16.31
CA TRP A 406 -20.35 14.49 -17.44
C TRP A 406 -19.94 15.97 -17.37
N ARG A 407 -20.06 16.61 -16.21
CA ARG A 407 -19.52 17.96 -16.03
C ARG A 407 -18.03 18.02 -16.36
N PRO A 408 -17.55 19.14 -16.92
CA PRO A 408 -16.13 19.31 -17.22
C PRO A 408 -15.24 19.03 -16.00
N ARG A 409 -14.31 18.12 -16.15
CA ARG A 409 -13.40 17.71 -15.07
C ARG A 409 -12.18 18.59 -15.00
N THR A 410 -11.61 18.67 -13.79
CA THR A 410 -10.32 19.33 -13.60
C THR A 410 -9.22 18.59 -14.35
N LEU A 411 -8.09 19.25 -14.63
CA LEU A 411 -6.94 18.58 -15.26
C LEU A 411 -6.44 17.36 -14.46
N ARG A 412 -6.60 17.40 -13.14
CA ARG A 412 -6.25 16.29 -12.25
C ARG A 412 -7.14 15.08 -12.46
N ASP A 413 -8.44 15.30 -12.61
CA ASP A 413 -9.45 14.23 -12.64
C ASP A 413 -9.82 13.77 -14.04
N LYS A 414 -9.33 14.48 -15.08
CA LYS A 414 -9.51 14.07 -16.48
C LYS A 414 -8.80 12.73 -16.72
N LEU A 415 -9.47 11.79 -17.39
CA LEU A 415 -8.96 10.44 -17.71
C LEU A 415 -8.44 9.64 -16.49
N ARG A 416 -8.98 9.92 -15.31
CA ARG A 416 -8.66 9.26 -14.04
C ARG A 416 -9.92 8.75 -13.37
N VAL A 417 -9.97 7.44 -13.09
CA VAL A 417 -11.14 6.80 -12.45
C VAL A 417 -10.72 5.78 -11.41
N PRO A 418 -11.53 5.58 -10.36
CA PRO A 418 -11.33 4.49 -9.44
C PRO A 418 -11.68 3.16 -10.13
N ILE A 419 -10.83 2.15 -10.00
CA ILE A 419 -11.03 0.80 -10.53
C ILE A 419 -11.27 -0.23 -9.44
N GLY A 420 -11.06 0.12 -8.19
CA GLY A 420 -11.19 -0.76 -7.04
C GLY A 420 -10.67 -0.11 -5.76
N GLN A 421 -10.44 -0.96 -4.76
CA GLN A 421 -9.94 -0.56 -3.45
C GLN A 421 -8.77 -1.46 -3.02
N THR A 422 -7.89 -0.91 -2.18
CA THR A 422 -6.88 -1.70 -1.45
C THR A 422 -7.55 -2.52 -0.34
N ASP A 423 -6.80 -3.43 0.28
CA ASP A 423 -7.26 -4.18 1.45
C ASP A 423 -7.63 -3.24 2.64
N THR A 424 -7.14 -2.01 2.65
CA THR A 424 -7.48 -0.97 3.64
C THR A 424 -8.65 -0.06 3.23
N GLY A 425 -9.30 -0.33 2.08
CA GLY A 425 -10.41 0.47 1.54
C GLY A 425 -10.00 1.78 0.87
N ALA A 426 -8.72 2.05 0.72
CA ALA A 426 -8.28 3.21 -0.06
C ALA A 426 -8.61 3.01 -1.54
N LEU A 427 -9.13 4.06 -2.19
CA LEU A 427 -9.46 4.01 -3.61
C LEU A 427 -8.20 3.83 -4.48
N VAL A 428 -8.23 2.85 -5.36
CA VAL A 428 -7.19 2.64 -6.37
C VAL A 428 -7.68 3.21 -7.69
N HIS A 429 -6.99 4.25 -8.14
CA HIS A 429 -7.31 4.94 -9.38
C HIS A 429 -6.41 4.45 -10.51
N LEU A 430 -6.98 4.32 -11.70
CA LEU A 430 -6.22 4.27 -12.94
C LEU A 430 -6.26 5.64 -13.60
N ASP A 431 -5.10 6.16 -13.94
CA ASP A 431 -4.92 7.46 -14.57
C ASP A 431 -4.16 7.29 -15.88
N ILE A 432 -4.88 7.31 -16.99
CA ILE A 432 -4.31 7.05 -18.32
C ILE A 432 -3.70 8.29 -19.00
N LYS A 433 -3.57 9.41 -18.28
CA LYS A 433 -2.84 10.57 -18.77
C LYS A 433 -1.33 10.30 -18.88
N GLU A 434 -0.66 11.13 -19.64
CA GLU A 434 0.81 11.17 -19.70
C GLU A 434 1.45 11.48 -18.34
N SER A 435 2.64 10.95 -18.11
CA SER A 435 3.44 11.28 -16.92
C SER A 435 3.72 12.78 -16.77
N ALA A 436 3.87 13.50 -17.89
CA ALA A 436 4.00 14.97 -17.88
C ALA A 436 2.75 15.68 -17.33
N GLN A 437 1.57 15.06 -17.36
CA GLN A 437 0.31 15.51 -16.79
C GLN A 437 0.02 14.86 -15.44
N GLN A 438 1.03 14.29 -14.79
CA GLN A 438 0.95 13.55 -13.53
C GLN A 438 0.09 12.27 -13.60
N GLY A 439 -0.06 11.69 -14.80
CA GLY A 439 -0.70 10.40 -15.01
C GLY A 439 0.28 9.23 -14.98
N MET A 440 -0.25 8.01 -15.08
CA MET A 440 0.54 6.76 -15.08
C MET A 440 1.12 6.44 -16.47
N GLY A 441 0.76 7.20 -17.50
CA GLY A 441 1.16 6.99 -18.88
C GLY A 441 -0.01 6.57 -19.77
N PRO A 442 0.10 6.80 -21.10
CA PRO A 442 -1.02 6.64 -22.02
C PRO A 442 -1.33 5.19 -22.40
N HIS A 443 -0.41 4.26 -22.16
CA HIS A 443 -0.56 2.87 -22.61
C HIS A 443 -0.30 1.90 -21.48
N GLY A 444 -1.10 0.84 -21.43
CA GLY A 444 -1.07 -0.16 -20.38
C GLY A 444 -1.21 -1.60 -20.82
N LEU A 445 -0.93 -2.49 -19.88
CA LEU A 445 -1.02 -3.94 -20.04
C LEU A 445 -1.83 -4.54 -18.89
N ILE A 446 -2.76 -5.45 -19.21
CA ILE A 446 -3.47 -6.27 -18.22
C ILE A 446 -3.24 -7.75 -18.54
N ILE A 447 -2.74 -8.51 -17.58
CA ILE A 447 -2.60 -9.97 -17.71
C ILE A 447 -3.30 -10.66 -16.54
N GLY A 448 -4.03 -11.73 -16.88
CA GLY A 448 -4.69 -12.55 -15.87
C GLY A 448 -5.25 -13.84 -16.42
N ALA A 449 -5.03 -14.94 -15.71
CA ALA A 449 -5.52 -16.26 -16.04
C ALA A 449 -7.05 -16.32 -16.20
N THR A 450 -7.56 -17.34 -16.89
CA THR A 450 -9.00 -17.59 -16.96
C THR A 450 -9.60 -17.67 -15.56
N GLY A 451 -10.71 -16.97 -15.31
CA GLY A 451 -11.35 -16.89 -14.00
C GLY A 451 -10.72 -15.89 -13.01
N SER A 452 -9.64 -15.18 -13.38
CA SER A 452 -9.03 -14.13 -12.53
C SER A 452 -9.85 -12.84 -12.42
N GLY A 453 -10.92 -12.68 -13.24
CA GLY A 453 -11.74 -11.47 -13.28
C GLY A 453 -11.30 -10.44 -14.32
N LYS A 454 -10.40 -10.79 -15.27
CA LYS A 454 -9.87 -9.89 -16.30
C LYS A 454 -10.94 -9.13 -17.07
N SER A 455 -11.94 -9.83 -17.62
CA SER A 455 -13.03 -9.20 -18.39
C SER A 455 -13.89 -8.28 -17.53
N GLU A 456 -14.06 -8.58 -16.25
CA GLU A 456 -14.79 -7.72 -15.32
C GLU A 456 -14.00 -6.43 -15.01
N VAL A 457 -12.68 -6.51 -14.84
CA VAL A 457 -11.82 -5.32 -14.70
C VAL A 457 -11.90 -4.43 -15.94
N LEU A 458 -11.89 -5.00 -17.14
CA LEU A 458 -12.05 -4.25 -18.38
C LEU A 458 -13.43 -3.57 -18.48
N ARG A 459 -14.50 -4.28 -18.16
CA ARG A 459 -15.85 -3.71 -18.10
C ARG A 459 -15.96 -2.58 -17.09
N THR A 460 -15.46 -2.80 -15.89
CA THR A 460 -15.42 -1.80 -14.81
C THR A 460 -14.68 -0.55 -15.25
N LEU A 461 -13.52 -0.67 -15.87
CA LEU A 461 -12.72 0.46 -16.33
C LEU A 461 -13.45 1.27 -17.42
N VAL A 462 -13.95 0.59 -18.46
CA VAL A 462 -14.66 1.27 -19.57
C VAL A 462 -15.91 1.96 -19.05
N LEU A 463 -16.69 1.27 -18.19
CA LEU A 463 -17.91 1.83 -17.62
C LEU A 463 -17.60 3.02 -16.70
N ALA A 464 -16.58 2.92 -15.82
CA ALA A 464 -16.16 4.02 -14.94
C ALA A 464 -15.77 5.27 -15.74
N LEU A 465 -15.03 5.09 -16.83
CA LEU A 465 -14.64 6.16 -17.74
C LEU A 465 -15.86 6.76 -18.46
N ALA A 466 -16.75 5.94 -19.01
CA ALA A 466 -17.95 6.39 -19.70
C ALA A 466 -18.94 7.12 -18.78
N MET A 467 -19.15 6.63 -17.55
CA MET A 467 -20.02 7.28 -16.56
C MET A 467 -19.50 8.65 -16.11
N THR A 468 -18.23 8.91 -16.28
CA THR A 468 -17.57 10.09 -15.70
C THR A 468 -17.05 11.09 -16.72
N HIS A 469 -17.02 10.74 -18.00
CA HIS A 469 -16.57 11.61 -19.08
C HIS A 469 -17.61 11.62 -20.20
N SER A 470 -17.80 12.75 -20.86
CA SER A 470 -18.69 12.83 -22.02
C SER A 470 -18.05 12.21 -23.26
N SER A 471 -18.88 11.88 -24.26
CA SER A 471 -18.38 11.41 -25.56
C SER A 471 -17.59 12.48 -26.35
N GLU A 472 -17.68 13.75 -25.95
CA GLU A 472 -16.83 14.83 -26.48
C GLU A 472 -15.43 14.86 -25.87
N ASP A 473 -15.23 14.22 -24.70
CA ASP A 473 -13.94 14.17 -24.01
C ASP A 473 -13.21 12.83 -24.18
N LEU A 474 -13.97 11.71 -24.35
CA LEU A 474 -13.42 10.36 -24.43
C LEU A 474 -14.26 9.42 -25.26
N ASN A 475 -13.62 8.68 -26.16
CA ASN A 475 -14.24 7.63 -26.99
C ASN A 475 -13.48 6.30 -26.86
N PHE A 476 -14.14 5.20 -27.28
CA PHE A 476 -13.59 3.85 -27.17
C PHE A 476 -13.59 3.12 -28.51
N VAL A 477 -12.50 2.39 -28.76
CA VAL A 477 -12.43 1.28 -29.71
C VAL A 477 -12.23 0.00 -28.89
N LEU A 478 -13.21 -0.88 -28.92
CA LEU A 478 -13.25 -2.09 -28.11
C LEU A 478 -13.08 -3.31 -29.02
N VAL A 479 -11.97 -4.03 -28.82
CA VAL A 479 -11.57 -5.16 -29.64
C VAL A 479 -11.57 -6.42 -28.79
N ASP A 480 -12.32 -7.45 -29.19
CA ASP A 480 -12.32 -8.77 -28.56
C ASP A 480 -12.01 -9.83 -29.63
N PHE A 481 -10.84 -10.45 -29.53
CA PHE A 481 -10.39 -11.45 -30.51
C PHE A 481 -11.17 -12.76 -30.39
N LYS A 482 -11.69 -13.09 -29.22
CA LYS A 482 -12.44 -14.32 -28.90
C LYS A 482 -13.92 -14.05 -28.60
N GLY A 483 -14.78 -14.02 -29.57
CA GLY A 483 -16.21 -14.22 -29.37
C GLY A 483 -17.03 -13.08 -28.75
N GLY A 484 -16.47 -11.89 -28.51
CA GLY A 484 -17.22 -10.64 -28.29
C GLY A 484 -17.97 -10.48 -26.96
N ALA A 485 -17.92 -11.44 -26.04
CA ALA A 485 -18.71 -11.42 -24.80
C ALA A 485 -18.32 -10.31 -23.83
N THR A 486 -17.09 -9.80 -23.91
CA THR A 486 -16.59 -8.78 -22.96
C THR A 486 -17.26 -7.43 -23.19
N PHE A 487 -17.46 -7.00 -24.44
CA PHE A 487 -17.87 -5.64 -24.79
C PHE A 487 -19.23 -5.50 -25.49
N ALA A 488 -19.87 -6.59 -25.91
CA ALA A 488 -21.10 -6.57 -26.71
C ALA A 488 -22.21 -5.67 -26.10
N GLY A 489 -22.38 -5.71 -24.79
CA GLY A 489 -23.38 -4.89 -24.10
C GLY A 489 -23.12 -3.37 -24.13
N MET A 490 -21.95 -2.91 -24.62
CA MET A 490 -21.55 -1.50 -24.61
C MET A 490 -21.95 -0.76 -25.91
N ALA A 491 -22.47 -1.43 -26.91
CA ALA A 491 -22.77 -0.87 -28.24
C ALA A 491 -23.71 0.36 -28.21
N GLY A 492 -24.59 0.44 -27.22
CA GLY A 492 -25.52 1.56 -27.06
C GLY A 492 -24.90 2.84 -26.48
N MET A 493 -23.69 2.82 -25.99
CA MET A 493 -23.04 4.00 -25.40
C MET A 493 -22.60 5.00 -26.50
N PRO A 494 -22.85 6.31 -26.34
CA PRO A 494 -22.43 7.32 -27.31
C PRO A 494 -20.90 7.44 -27.48
N HIS A 495 -20.13 6.91 -26.56
CA HIS A 495 -18.67 6.91 -26.58
C HIS A 495 -18.05 5.89 -27.54
N VAL A 496 -18.81 4.92 -28.01
CA VAL A 496 -18.27 3.78 -28.77
C VAL A 496 -18.05 4.18 -30.24
N SER A 497 -16.78 4.29 -30.61
CA SER A 497 -16.32 4.51 -31.99
C SER A 497 -16.27 3.21 -32.80
N ALA A 498 -16.06 2.08 -32.13
CA ALA A 498 -16.06 0.75 -32.72
C ALA A 498 -16.17 -0.35 -31.67
N ILE A 499 -16.90 -1.42 -32.00
CA ILE A 499 -16.78 -2.73 -31.34
C ILE A 499 -16.45 -3.74 -32.43
N ILE A 500 -15.30 -4.42 -32.26
CA ILE A 500 -14.76 -5.36 -33.22
C ILE A 500 -14.64 -6.70 -32.54
N THR A 501 -15.43 -7.67 -32.99
CA THR A 501 -15.51 -9.01 -32.40
C THR A 501 -15.28 -10.08 -33.46
N ASN A 502 -15.08 -11.33 -33.03
CA ASN A 502 -14.90 -12.51 -33.90
C ASN A 502 -13.71 -12.44 -34.87
N LEU A 503 -12.70 -11.64 -34.54
CA LEU A 503 -11.48 -11.52 -35.36
C LEU A 503 -10.75 -12.85 -35.58
N GLY A 504 -10.89 -13.81 -34.68
CA GLY A 504 -10.29 -15.14 -34.80
C GLY A 504 -10.92 -16.01 -35.88
N GLU A 505 -12.16 -15.74 -36.30
CA GLU A 505 -12.89 -16.50 -37.31
C GLU A 505 -12.66 -15.92 -38.71
N GLU A 506 -12.46 -14.60 -38.83
CA GLU A 506 -12.30 -13.88 -40.10
C GLU A 506 -11.07 -12.98 -40.10
N LEU A 507 -9.94 -13.49 -40.60
CA LEU A 507 -8.68 -12.73 -40.67
C LEU A 507 -8.75 -11.47 -41.56
N SER A 508 -9.68 -11.41 -42.50
CA SER A 508 -9.93 -10.20 -43.32
C SER A 508 -10.39 -9.01 -42.47
N LEU A 509 -11.11 -9.28 -41.36
CA LEU A 509 -11.50 -8.24 -40.40
C LEU A 509 -10.30 -7.66 -39.65
N VAL A 510 -9.25 -8.44 -39.47
CA VAL A 510 -8.01 -7.98 -38.83
C VAL A 510 -7.30 -6.96 -39.69
N ASP A 511 -7.16 -7.21 -41.03
CA ASP A 511 -6.55 -6.27 -41.97
C ASP A 511 -7.36 -4.96 -42.01
N ARG A 512 -8.67 -5.09 -42.06
CA ARG A 512 -9.59 -3.96 -42.03
C ARG A 512 -9.45 -3.11 -40.73
N MET A 513 -9.26 -3.76 -39.59
CA MET A 513 -9.02 -3.07 -38.31
C MET A 513 -7.70 -2.32 -38.35
N GLN A 514 -6.66 -2.89 -38.97
CA GLN A 514 -5.37 -2.22 -39.15
C GLN A 514 -5.54 -0.94 -39.96
N ASP A 515 -6.22 -1.00 -41.11
CA ASP A 515 -6.53 0.16 -41.94
C ASP A 515 -7.31 1.23 -41.20
N ALA A 516 -8.37 0.84 -40.46
CA ALA A 516 -9.20 1.75 -39.71
C ALA A 516 -8.41 2.51 -38.60
N LEU A 517 -7.56 1.81 -37.85
CA LEU A 517 -6.73 2.44 -36.80
C LEU A 517 -5.60 3.31 -37.39
N GLN A 518 -5.00 2.89 -38.52
CA GLN A 518 -4.04 3.70 -39.25
C GLN A 518 -4.70 4.95 -39.83
N GLY A 519 -5.91 4.82 -40.36
CA GLY A 519 -6.73 5.91 -40.86
C GLY A 519 -7.05 6.93 -39.77
N GLU A 520 -7.40 6.48 -38.57
CA GLU A 520 -7.68 7.38 -37.42
C GLU A 520 -6.42 8.18 -36.99
N MET A 521 -5.25 7.55 -37.00
CA MET A 521 -4.02 8.27 -36.75
C MET A 521 -3.79 9.37 -37.77
N THR A 522 -3.98 9.05 -39.06
CA THR A 522 -3.82 9.99 -40.18
C THR A 522 -4.84 11.12 -40.08
N ARG A 523 -6.11 10.81 -39.86
CA ARG A 523 -7.21 11.79 -39.69
C ARG A 523 -6.90 12.79 -38.58
N ARG A 524 -6.42 12.32 -37.41
CA ARG A 524 -6.06 13.19 -36.29
C ARG A 524 -4.87 14.10 -36.62
N GLN A 525 -3.86 13.59 -37.32
CA GLN A 525 -2.71 14.39 -37.74
C GLN A 525 -3.11 15.47 -38.74
N GLU A 526 -3.95 15.14 -39.72
CA GLU A 526 -4.46 16.09 -40.70
C GLU A 526 -5.33 17.16 -40.09
N LEU A 527 -6.19 16.77 -39.14
CA LEU A 527 -7.04 17.69 -38.39
C LEU A 527 -6.22 18.70 -37.58
N LEU A 528 -5.20 18.24 -36.85
CA LEU A 528 -4.28 19.12 -36.12
C LEU A 528 -3.53 20.08 -37.04
N ARG A 529 -3.10 19.60 -38.23
CA ARG A 529 -2.42 20.42 -39.23
C ARG A 529 -3.35 21.46 -39.84
N SER A 530 -4.51 21.08 -40.30
CA SER A 530 -5.48 21.95 -40.96
C SER A 530 -6.07 23.01 -40.04
N ALA A 531 -6.26 22.69 -38.73
CA ALA A 531 -6.80 23.58 -37.75
C ALA A 531 -5.85 24.70 -37.26
N GLY A 532 -4.57 24.68 -37.69
CA GLY A 532 -3.58 25.70 -37.33
C GLY A 532 -2.23 25.15 -36.89
N ASN A 533 -1.84 23.96 -37.37
CA ASN A 533 -0.57 23.27 -37.07
C ASN A 533 -0.36 23.05 -35.58
N PHE A 534 -1.39 22.60 -34.86
CA PHE A 534 -1.24 22.24 -33.44
C PHE A 534 -0.28 21.06 -33.29
N THR A 535 0.59 21.13 -32.28
CA THR A 535 1.59 20.08 -32.04
C THR A 535 0.99 18.82 -31.41
N ASN A 536 -0.14 18.97 -30.71
CA ASN A 536 -0.83 17.88 -30.04
C ASN A 536 -2.31 18.23 -29.76
N VAL A 537 -3.11 17.19 -29.48
CA VAL A 537 -4.53 17.33 -29.18
C VAL A 537 -4.79 18.17 -27.91
N THR A 538 -3.87 18.17 -26.94
CA THR A 538 -4.03 18.98 -25.72
C THR A 538 -4.03 20.48 -26.03
N GLU A 539 -3.15 20.93 -26.89
CA GLU A 539 -3.11 22.34 -27.36
C GLU A 539 -4.33 22.69 -28.18
N TYR A 540 -4.75 21.79 -29.07
CA TYR A 540 -5.97 21.94 -29.87
C TYR A 540 -7.21 22.11 -28.97
N GLU A 541 -7.44 21.21 -28.03
CA GLU A 541 -8.55 21.26 -27.09
C GLU A 541 -8.51 22.48 -26.16
N LYS A 542 -7.30 22.91 -25.78
CA LYS A 542 -7.12 24.14 -25.00
C LYS A 542 -7.53 25.37 -25.82
N ALA A 543 -7.18 25.43 -27.10
CA ALA A 543 -7.59 26.50 -28.00
C ALA A 543 -9.13 26.50 -28.21
N ARG A 544 -9.73 25.30 -28.45
CA ARG A 544 -11.18 25.12 -28.58
C ARG A 544 -11.91 25.64 -27.33
N LYS A 545 -11.53 25.16 -26.15
CA LYS A 545 -12.13 25.60 -24.87
C LYS A 545 -11.81 27.05 -24.52
N GLY A 546 -10.83 27.67 -25.20
CA GLY A 546 -10.43 29.07 -25.05
C GLY A 546 -11.16 30.05 -25.98
N GLY A 547 -12.21 29.61 -26.72
CA GLY A 547 -13.05 30.46 -27.57
C GLY A 547 -12.86 30.27 -29.08
N ARG A 548 -12.18 29.21 -29.52
CA ARG A 548 -12.12 28.79 -30.95
C ARG A 548 -13.28 27.85 -31.24
N ASP A 549 -14.49 28.42 -31.35
CA ASP A 549 -15.76 27.68 -31.60
C ASP A 549 -15.84 27.04 -32.99
N ASP A 550 -14.90 27.41 -33.87
CA ASP A 550 -14.70 26.81 -35.19
C ASP A 550 -14.08 25.40 -35.13
N LEU A 551 -13.51 25.03 -33.99
CA LEU A 551 -12.87 23.74 -33.82
C LEU A 551 -13.84 22.68 -33.27
N ALA A 552 -14.01 21.59 -34.00
CA ALA A 552 -14.81 20.44 -33.54
C ALA A 552 -14.15 19.71 -32.37
N PRO A 553 -14.90 19.07 -31.45
CA PRO A 553 -14.32 18.23 -30.39
C PRO A 553 -13.41 17.14 -30.97
N LEU A 554 -12.22 16.96 -30.37
CA LEU A 554 -11.31 15.88 -30.69
C LEU A 554 -11.05 15.06 -29.41
N PRO A 555 -11.97 14.14 -29.03
CA PRO A 555 -11.90 13.38 -27.80
C PRO A 555 -10.67 12.47 -27.77
N ALA A 556 -10.19 12.18 -26.54
CA ALA A 556 -9.23 11.09 -26.33
C ALA A 556 -9.84 9.77 -26.83
N LEU A 557 -9.03 8.89 -27.40
CA LEU A 557 -9.46 7.58 -27.88
C LEU A 557 -8.75 6.48 -27.10
N LEU A 558 -9.51 5.69 -26.34
CA LEU A 558 -8.99 4.52 -25.67
C LEU A 558 -9.28 3.26 -26.50
N ILE A 559 -8.22 2.63 -26.96
CA ILE A 559 -8.25 1.36 -27.69
C ILE A 559 -8.00 0.25 -26.69
N VAL A 560 -9.01 -0.58 -26.44
CA VAL A 560 -8.91 -1.76 -25.56
C VAL A 560 -8.89 -2.99 -26.43
N CYS A 561 -7.79 -3.73 -26.40
CA CYS A 561 -7.62 -4.95 -27.15
C CYS A 561 -7.55 -6.15 -26.20
N ASP A 562 -8.64 -6.92 -26.13
CA ASP A 562 -8.66 -8.16 -25.35
C ASP A 562 -8.14 -9.33 -26.20
N GLU A 563 -7.35 -10.21 -25.58
CA GLU A 563 -6.62 -11.34 -26.16
C GLU A 563 -5.62 -10.92 -27.27
N PHE A 564 -4.89 -9.79 -27.07
CA PHE A 564 -3.93 -9.27 -28.05
C PHE A 564 -2.82 -10.30 -28.42
N SER A 565 -2.47 -11.22 -27.53
CA SER A 565 -1.45 -12.25 -27.80
C SER A 565 -1.90 -13.21 -28.92
N GLU A 566 -3.19 -13.50 -29.00
CA GLU A 566 -3.78 -14.31 -30.08
C GLU A 566 -3.79 -13.52 -31.40
N LEU A 567 -4.16 -12.23 -31.34
CA LEU A 567 -4.08 -11.31 -32.48
C LEU A 567 -2.66 -11.27 -33.06
N LEU A 568 -1.64 -11.08 -32.22
CA LEU A 568 -0.23 -11.06 -32.68
C LEU A 568 0.28 -12.43 -33.14
N SER A 569 -0.34 -13.52 -32.71
CA SER A 569 -0.02 -14.86 -33.22
C SER A 569 -0.60 -15.06 -34.61
N ALA A 570 -1.82 -14.57 -34.87
CA ALA A 570 -2.48 -14.67 -36.16
C ALA A 570 -1.90 -13.66 -37.19
N LYS A 571 -1.53 -12.47 -36.76
CA LYS A 571 -1.04 -11.36 -37.58
C LYS A 571 0.11 -10.62 -36.87
N PRO A 572 1.36 -11.06 -37.03
CA PRO A 572 2.52 -10.43 -36.40
C PRO A 572 2.74 -8.96 -36.78
N GLU A 573 2.27 -8.56 -37.96
CA GLU A 573 2.40 -7.19 -38.50
C GLU A 573 1.69 -6.15 -37.62
N PHE A 574 0.68 -6.57 -36.82
CA PHE A 574 0.02 -5.68 -35.86
C PHE A 574 0.96 -5.10 -34.79
N THR A 575 2.09 -5.77 -34.55
CA THR A 575 3.12 -5.23 -33.65
C THR A 575 3.59 -3.84 -34.10
N GLU A 576 3.77 -3.64 -35.42
CA GLU A 576 4.21 -2.35 -35.97
C GLU A 576 3.16 -1.26 -35.77
N LEU A 577 1.86 -1.58 -35.92
CA LEU A 577 0.77 -0.65 -35.65
C LEU A 577 0.74 -0.26 -34.15
N PHE A 578 0.83 -1.23 -33.25
CA PHE A 578 0.85 -0.95 -31.80
C PHE A 578 2.07 -0.13 -31.39
N VAL A 579 3.25 -0.38 -31.98
CA VAL A 579 4.44 0.44 -31.77
C VAL A 579 4.24 1.87 -32.31
N ALA A 580 3.59 2.01 -33.47
CA ALA A 580 3.28 3.31 -34.03
C ALA A 580 2.31 4.09 -33.12
N ILE A 581 1.25 3.45 -32.60
CA ILE A 581 0.35 4.04 -31.61
C ILE A 581 1.11 4.35 -30.32
N GLY A 582 1.98 3.47 -29.84
CA GLY A 582 2.81 3.70 -28.65
C GLY A 582 3.71 4.95 -28.78
N ARG A 583 4.21 5.22 -29.98
CA ARG A 583 5.08 6.36 -30.27
C ARG A 583 4.31 7.66 -30.51
N LEU A 584 3.24 7.62 -31.30
CA LEU A 584 2.50 8.80 -31.77
C LEU A 584 1.25 9.07 -30.93
N GLY A 585 0.71 8.05 -30.25
CA GLY A 585 -0.55 8.13 -29.51
C GLY A 585 -0.55 9.22 -28.45
N ARG A 586 0.62 9.49 -27.83
CA ARG A 586 0.76 10.58 -26.86
C ARG A 586 0.29 11.93 -27.43
N SER A 587 0.81 12.35 -28.59
CA SER A 587 0.44 13.63 -29.20
C SER A 587 -0.98 13.64 -29.77
N LEU A 588 -1.49 12.47 -30.16
CA LEU A 588 -2.81 12.30 -30.74
C LEU A 588 -3.90 11.96 -29.72
N GLN A 589 -3.58 11.86 -28.42
CA GLN A 589 -4.46 11.34 -27.35
C GLN A 589 -5.13 10.01 -27.72
N MET A 590 -4.36 9.13 -28.32
CA MET A 590 -4.74 7.73 -28.55
C MET A 590 -4.06 6.86 -27.51
N HIS A 591 -4.86 6.22 -26.67
CA HIS A 591 -4.41 5.39 -25.56
C HIS A 591 -4.60 3.91 -25.92
N LEU A 592 -3.65 3.06 -25.54
CA LEU A 592 -3.69 1.63 -25.83
C LEU A 592 -3.72 0.84 -24.53
N LEU A 593 -4.67 -0.04 -24.39
CA LEU A 593 -4.77 -1.00 -23.30
C LEU A 593 -4.79 -2.41 -23.89
N LEU A 594 -3.69 -3.12 -23.74
CA LEU A 594 -3.53 -4.50 -24.18
C LEU A 594 -3.90 -5.45 -23.05
N SER A 595 -4.67 -6.47 -23.37
CA SER A 595 -5.14 -7.45 -22.40
C SER A 595 -4.98 -8.87 -22.94
N SER A 596 -4.53 -9.82 -22.12
CA SER A 596 -4.44 -11.23 -22.49
C SER A 596 -4.52 -12.15 -21.27
N GLN A 597 -4.87 -13.42 -21.52
CA GLN A 597 -4.86 -14.47 -20.50
C GLN A 597 -3.48 -15.07 -20.32
N ARG A 598 -2.68 -15.14 -21.37
CA ARG A 598 -1.31 -15.66 -21.38
C ARG A 598 -0.37 -14.67 -22.03
N LEU A 599 0.84 -14.64 -21.55
CA LEU A 599 1.89 -13.80 -22.11
C LEU A 599 3.14 -14.67 -22.33
N GLU A 600 3.40 -15.01 -23.58
CA GLU A 600 4.63 -15.70 -23.99
C GLU A 600 5.82 -14.73 -23.96
N GLU A 601 6.96 -15.23 -23.53
CA GLU A 601 8.20 -14.46 -23.49
C GLU A 601 8.58 -13.97 -24.89
N GLY A 602 8.91 -12.67 -24.99
CA GLY A 602 9.30 -12.02 -26.25
C GLY A 602 8.16 -11.47 -27.11
N ARG A 603 6.89 -11.72 -26.78
CA ARG A 603 5.72 -11.16 -27.52
C ARG A 603 5.59 -9.65 -27.42
N LEU A 604 6.14 -9.05 -26.37
CA LEU A 604 6.13 -7.60 -26.16
C LEU A 604 7.32 -6.87 -26.77
N ARG A 605 8.22 -7.56 -27.52
CA ARG A 605 9.40 -6.91 -28.10
C ARG A 605 9.04 -5.69 -28.92
N GLY A 606 9.65 -4.54 -28.57
CA GLY A 606 9.35 -3.23 -29.16
C GLY A 606 8.19 -2.47 -28.53
N LEU A 607 7.26 -3.14 -27.82
CA LEU A 607 6.12 -2.52 -27.14
C LEU A 607 6.41 -2.21 -25.67
N GLU A 608 7.31 -2.96 -25.02
CA GLU A 608 7.56 -2.87 -23.58
C GLU A 608 7.88 -1.46 -23.09
N SER A 609 8.64 -0.70 -23.88
CA SER A 609 9.04 0.66 -23.55
C SER A 609 7.90 1.68 -23.62
N HIS A 610 6.80 1.33 -24.29
CA HIS A 610 5.62 2.19 -24.43
C HIS A 610 4.53 1.88 -23.39
N LEU A 611 4.53 0.66 -22.82
CA LEU A 611 3.54 0.22 -21.81
C LEU A 611 3.95 0.71 -20.42
N SER A 612 3.39 1.83 -20.01
CA SER A 612 3.81 2.58 -18.83
C SER A 612 3.26 1.96 -17.53
N TYR A 613 1.95 1.64 -17.49
CA TYR A 613 1.33 0.99 -16.34
C TYR A 613 0.98 -0.47 -16.63
N ARG A 614 1.00 -1.30 -15.59
CA ARG A 614 0.73 -2.73 -15.74
C ARG A 614 -0.20 -3.21 -14.64
N ILE A 615 -1.15 -4.07 -15.02
CA ILE A 615 -2.07 -4.72 -14.09
C ILE A 615 -1.85 -6.23 -14.20
N GLY A 616 -1.46 -6.85 -13.09
CA GLY A 616 -1.33 -8.29 -12.98
C GLY A 616 -2.42 -8.84 -12.08
N LEU A 617 -3.43 -9.52 -12.65
CA LEU A 617 -4.34 -10.39 -11.91
C LEU A 617 -3.65 -11.72 -11.69
N ARG A 618 -4.31 -12.68 -11.03
CA ARG A 618 -3.73 -14.01 -10.85
C ARG A 618 -3.28 -14.59 -12.20
N THR A 619 -1.98 -14.95 -12.31
CA THR A 619 -1.38 -15.52 -13.51
C THR A 619 -1.32 -17.06 -13.44
N PHE A 620 -1.11 -17.74 -14.59
CA PHE A 620 -0.93 -19.20 -14.62
C PHE A 620 0.44 -19.64 -14.08
N SER A 621 1.44 -18.78 -14.15
CA SER A 621 2.80 -19.08 -13.72
C SER A 621 3.51 -17.88 -13.10
N ALA A 622 4.54 -18.16 -12.27
CA ALA A 622 5.43 -17.16 -11.74
C ALA A 622 6.27 -16.45 -12.83
N ALA A 623 6.52 -17.10 -13.95
CA ALA A 623 7.23 -16.51 -15.09
C ALA A 623 6.39 -15.43 -15.76
N GLU A 624 5.10 -15.67 -16.00
CA GLU A 624 4.17 -14.66 -16.54
C GLU A 624 4.05 -13.47 -15.59
N SER A 625 3.95 -13.71 -14.27
CA SER A 625 3.93 -12.62 -13.28
C SER A 625 5.19 -11.78 -13.34
N ARG A 626 6.39 -12.39 -13.46
CA ARG A 626 7.64 -11.65 -13.62
C ARG A 626 7.69 -10.84 -14.92
N THR A 627 7.17 -11.37 -16.02
CA THR A 627 7.10 -10.65 -17.30
C THR A 627 6.23 -9.39 -17.18
N VAL A 628 5.12 -9.45 -16.44
CA VAL A 628 4.19 -8.34 -16.29
C VAL A 628 4.65 -7.36 -15.22
N LEU A 629 4.88 -7.86 -14.00
CA LEU A 629 5.14 -7.04 -12.82
C LEU A 629 6.62 -6.90 -12.46
N GLY A 630 7.47 -7.80 -12.95
CA GLY A 630 8.87 -7.92 -12.53
C GLY A 630 9.07 -8.82 -11.31
N VAL A 631 7.99 -9.26 -10.65
CA VAL A 631 7.96 -10.08 -9.43
C VAL A 631 6.95 -11.22 -9.55
N PRO A 632 7.06 -12.34 -8.79
CA PRO A 632 6.17 -13.50 -8.92
C PRO A 632 4.81 -13.33 -8.23
N ASP A 633 4.54 -12.21 -7.60
CA ASP A 633 3.45 -11.98 -6.63
C ASP A 633 2.04 -12.19 -7.21
N ALA A 634 1.82 -11.90 -8.50
CA ALA A 634 0.52 -12.15 -9.12
C ALA A 634 0.19 -13.65 -9.24
N TYR A 635 1.19 -14.52 -9.27
CA TYR A 635 0.98 -15.98 -9.26
C TYR A 635 0.48 -16.48 -7.91
N THR A 636 0.90 -15.85 -6.81
CA THR A 636 0.55 -16.25 -5.44
C THR A 636 -0.80 -15.68 -4.97
N LEU A 637 -1.45 -14.83 -5.78
CA LEU A 637 -2.75 -14.29 -5.46
C LEU A 637 -3.80 -15.37 -5.21
N PRO A 638 -4.72 -15.17 -4.26
CA PRO A 638 -5.80 -16.12 -4.00
C PRO A 638 -6.69 -16.31 -5.23
N GLY A 639 -7.40 -17.43 -5.31
CA GLY A 639 -8.32 -17.76 -6.41
C GLY A 639 -9.59 -16.92 -6.47
N ILE A 640 -9.60 -15.71 -5.92
CA ILE A 640 -10.74 -14.80 -5.87
C ILE A 640 -10.68 -13.87 -7.08
N PRO A 641 -11.72 -13.84 -7.94
CA PRO A 641 -11.73 -12.96 -9.11
C PRO A 641 -11.64 -11.48 -8.73
N GLY A 642 -10.90 -10.70 -9.53
CA GLY A 642 -10.78 -9.26 -9.37
C GLY A 642 -9.68 -8.81 -8.40
N ILE A 643 -8.96 -9.72 -7.75
CA ILE A 643 -7.78 -9.35 -6.96
C ILE A 643 -6.56 -9.28 -7.88
N GLY A 644 -5.79 -8.20 -7.76
CA GLY A 644 -4.63 -7.95 -8.60
C GLY A 644 -3.67 -6.93 -8.03
N TYR A 645 -2.61 -6.71 -8.78
CA TYR A 645 -1.63 -5.66 -8.53
C TYR A 645 -1.65 -4.64 -9.66
N LEU A 646 -1.70 -3.36 -9.31
CA LEU A 646 -1.44 -2.23 -10.21
C LEU A 646 -0.02 -1.75 -10.00
N LYS A 647 0.77 -1.73 -11.08
CA LYS A 647 2.12 -1.19 -11.13
C LYS A 647 2.11 0.07 -12.00
N PRO A 648 1.94 1.27 -11.40
CA PRO A 648 1.86 2.53 -12.13
C PRO A 648 3.22 3.02 -12.66
N ASP A 649 4.31 2.53 -12.06
CA ASP A 649 5.69 2.88 -12.38
C ASP A 649 6.64 1.72 -12.08
N THR A 650 7.95 1.93 -12.20
CA THR A 650 8.97 0.88 -11.99
C THR A 650 9.14 0.47 -10.53
N THR A 651 8.73 1.30 -9.58
CA THR A 651 9.01 1.14 -8.13
C THR A 651 7.78 0.84 -7.29
N THR A 652 6.63 1.36 -7.70
CA THR A 652 5.38 1.26 -6.94
C THR A 652 4.56 0.05 -7.38
N MET A 653 4.05 -0.72 -6.43
CA MET A 653 3.11 -1.81 -6.68
C MET A 653 1.98 -1.75 -5.65
N ILE A 654 0.73 -1.71 -6.12
CA ILE A 654 -0.46 -1.52 -5.30
C ILE A 654 -1.35 -2.76 -5.44
N LYS A 655 -1.52 -3.52 -4.38
CA LYS A 655 -2.51 -4.60 -4.34
C LYS A 655 -3.91 -4.00 -4.26
N PHE A 656 -4.82 -4.50 -5.07
CA PHE A 656 -6.20 -4.01 -5.10
C PHE A 656 -7.21 -5.11 -5.37
N ARG A 657 -8.43 -4.84 -5.02
CA ARG A 657 -9.60 -5.59 -5.43
C ARG A 657 -10.44 -4.71 -6.35
N ALA A 658 -10.69 -5.20 -7.57
CA ALA A 658 -11.48 -4.49 -8.58
C ALA A 658 -12.95 -4.35 -8.15
N ALA A 659 -13.58 -3.28 -8.57
CA ALA A 659 -15.02 -3.14 -8.45
C ALA A 659 -15.75 -4.13 -9.37
N TYR A 660 -16.98 -4.48 -8.98
CA TYR A 660 -17.83 -5.42 -9.70
C TYR A 660 -19.04 -4.72 -10.28
N VAL A 661 -19.32 -4.92 -11.57
CA VAL A 661 -20.41 -4.23 -12.28
C VAL A 661 -21.45 -5.17 -12.89
N SER A 662 -21.16 -6.47 -13.02
CA SER A 662 -22.07 -7.46 -13.59
C SER A 662 -23.10 -8.00 -12.59
N GLY A 663 -23.07 -7.52 -11.33
CA GLY A 663 -24.06 -7.84 -10.30
C GLY A 663 -25.30 -6.94 -10.35
N GLN A 664 -26.35 -7.38 -9.66
CA GLN A 664 -27.52 -6.55 -9.45
C GLN A 664 -27.18 -5.41 -8.48
N PRO A 665 -27.67 -4.18 -8.74
CA PRO A 665 -27.48 -3.08 -7.80
C PRO A 665 -28.14 -3.41 -6.45
N PRO A 666 -27.59 -2.90 -5.33
CA PRO A 666 -28.16 -3.15 -4.01
C PRO A 666 -29.62 -2.78 -3.96
N GLN A 667 -30.38 -3.50 -3.14
CA GLN A 667 -31.79 -3.18 -2.93
C GLN A 667 -31.89 -1.72 -2.46
N ARG A 668 -32.75 -0.95 -3.11
CA ARG A 668 -33.01 0.43 -2.67
C ARG A 668 -33.35 0.43 -1.19
N ARG A 669 -32.44 0.92 -0.38
CA ARG A 669 -32.82 1.36 0.97
C ARG A 669 -33.84 2.45 0.73
N ALA A 670 -35.07 2.26 1.25
CA ALA A 670 -36.17 3.21 1.11
C ALA A 670 -35.67 4.62 1.51
N THR A 671 -35.22 5.40 0.51
CA THR A 671 -34.92 6.81 0.73
C THR A 671 -36.26 7.47 0.93
N LYS A 672 -36.53 7.90 2.15
CA LYS A 672 -37.75 8.64 2.49
C LYS A 672 -37.89 9.79 1.53
N ARG A 673 -38.96 9.75 0.69
CA ARG A 673 -39.38 10.88 -0.14
C ARG A 673 -39.40 12.13 0.75
N LYS A 674 -38.83 13.24 0.26
CA LYS A 674 -39.04 14.59 0.81
C LYS A 674 -40.56 14.83 0.85
N GLY A 675 -41.19 14.71 1.98
CA GLY A 675 -42.62 14.99 2.13
C GLY A 675 -43.35 14.19 3.20
N ALA A 676 -42.70 13.21 3.84
CA ALA A 676 -43.33 12.45 4.93
C ALA A 676 -42.76 12.87 6.27
N VAL A 677 -43.57 13.59 7.03
CA VAL A 677 -43.64 13.70 8.50
C VAL A 677 -42.31 13.84 9.26
N ASN A 678 -42.17 14.93 9.97
CA ASN A 678 -41.19 15.19 11.02
C ASN A 678 -40.86 13.93 11.85
N GLN A 679 -39.91 13.11 11.42
CA GLN A 679 -39.23 12.21 12.33
C GLN A 679 -38.26 13.09 13.13
N SER A 680 -38.57 13.28 14.38
CA SER A 680 -37.66 13.90 15.35
C SER A 680 -36.34 13.11 15.30
N ILE A 681 -35.28 13.72 14.78
CA ILE A 681 -33.92 13.17 14.90
C ILE A 681 -33.60 13.18 16.39
N THR A 682 -33.55 12.01 16.99
CA THR A 682 -33.15 11.89 18.40
C THR A 682 -31.62 11.90 18.43
N LEU A 683 -31.05 12.94 19.03
CA LEU A 683 -29.60 13.02 19.29
C LEU A 683 -29.31 12.23 20.56
N SER A 684 -28.50 11.20 20.44
CA SER A 684 -27.98 10.45 21.59
C SER A 684 -26.49 10.64 21.71
N PRO A 685 -25.94 10.82 22.93
CA PRO A 685 -24.51 10.93 23.12
C PRO A 685 -23.84 9.60 22.75
N PHE A 686 -22.74 9.66 21.99
CA PHE A 686 -21.92 8.49 21.66
C PHE A 686 -20.88 8.29 22.76
N THR A 687 -21.12 7.31 23.64
CA THR A 687 -20.30 7.00 24.83
C THR A 687 -19.81 5.55 24.80
N ILE A 688 -18.95 5.17 25.75
CA ILE A 688 -18.59 3.76 25.99
C ILE A 688 -19.74 2.95 26.58
N ASP A 689 -20.73 3.58 27.18
CA ASP A 689 -21.89 2.91 27.77
C ASP A 689 -22.91 2.52 26.69
N GLU A 690 -23.77 1.54 27.03
CA GLU A 690 -24.87 1.11 26.16
C GLU A 690 -25.86 2.25 25.94
N VAL A 691 -26.12 2.58 24.68
CA VAL A 691 -27.14 3.55 24.33
C VAL A 691 -28.44 2.84 23.99
N LYS A 692 -29.39 2.88 24.91
CA LYS A 692 -30.72 2.27 24.74
C LYS A 692 -31.53 3.03 23.71
N ALA A 693 -32.13 2.32 22.74
CA ALA A 693 -33.07 2.90 21.82
C ALA A 693 -34.24 3.49 22.61
N THR A 694 -34.50 4.78 22.47
CA THR A 694 -35.77 5.35 23.00
C THR A 694 -36.88 4.70 22.20
N ALA A 695 -37.76 3.96 22.89
CA ALA A 695 -38.88 3.27 22.28
C ALA A 695 -39.84 4.30 21.65
N THR A 696 -39.59 4.66 20.40
CA THR A 696 -40.59 5.21 19.53
C THR A 696 -41.35 4.01 18.96
N THR A 697 -42.61 3.93 19.23
CA THR A 697 -43.56 2.97 18.62
C THR A 697 -43.42 3.14 17.10
N HIS A 698 -42.61 2.29 16.49
CA HIS A 698 -42.60 2.13 15.05
C HIS A 698 -43.85 1.31 14.71
N GLU A 699 -44.88 1.97 14.21
CA GLU A 699 -45.77 1.28 13.28
C GLU A 699 -44.92 0.70 12.19
N ALA A 700 -44.92 -0.62 12.02
CA ALA A 700 -44.21 -1.31 10.97
C ALA A 700 -44.63 -0.68 9.63
N VAL A 701 -43.80 0.14 9.04
CA VAL A 701 -43.98 0.59 7.66
C VAL A 701 -43.91 -0.69 6.83
N ALA A 702 -45.06 -1.11 6.30
CA ALA A 702 -45.13 -2.23 5.39
C ALA A 702 -44.06 -2.05 4.33
N ALA A 703 -43.20 -3.07 4.19
CA ALA A 703 -42.21 -3.12 3.12
C ALA A 703 -42.93 -2.83 1.81
N LEU A 704 -42.52 -1.76 1.13
CA LEU A 704 -43.03 -1.48 -0.21
C LEU A 704 -42.78 -2.74 -1.04
N PRO A 705 -43.74 -3.16 -1.89
CA PRO A 705 -43.54 -4.31 -2.76
C PRO A 705 -42.22 -4.12 -3.49
N THR A 706 -41.37 -5.07 -3.36
CA THR A 706 -40.12 -5.19 -4.14
C THR A 706 -40.58 -5.13 -5.60
N ASP A 707 -40.11 -4.11 -6.33
CA ASP A 707 -40.38 -4.02 -7.74
C ASP A 707 -39.65 -5.20 -8.39
N GLU A 708 -40.35 -6.29 -8.66
CA GLU A 708 -39.80 -7.55 -9.20
C GLU A 708 -39.16 -7.37 -10.58
N ARG A 709 -39.22 -6.15 -11.15
CA ARG A 709 -38.91 -5.86 -12.55
C ARG A 709 -37.44 -5.55 -12.81
N ASP A 710 -36.66 -5.23 -11.84
CA ASP A 710 -35.27 -4.81 -12.11
C ASP A 710 -34.25 -5.86 -11.63
N LYS A 711 -34.21 -7.00 -12.35
CA LYS A 711 -33.18 -8.04 -12.18
C LYS A 711 -31.89 -7.76 -13.00
N ARG A 712 -31.80 -6.59 -13.63
CA ARG A 712 -30.69 -6.20 -14.49
C ARG A 712 -29.43 -5.91 -13.68
N ALA A 713 -28.26 -6.15 -14.30
CA ALA A 713 -26.99 -5.80 -13.70
C ALA A 713 -26.79 -4.27 -13.62
N THR A 714 -25.95 -3.82 -12.68
CA THR A 714 -25.50 -2.42 -12.58
C THR A 714 -24.95 -1.91 -13.91
N PHE A 715 -24.22 -2.78 -14.62
CA PHE A 715 -23.72 -2.53 -15.96
C PHE A 715 -24.81 -2.17 -16.98
N ASP A 716 -25.88 -2.97 -17.09
CA ASP A 716 -26.95 -2.77 -18.07
C ASP A 716 -27.72 -1.48 -17.82
N ILE A 717 -27.99 -1.17 -16.54
CA ILE A 717 -28.70 0.04 -16.14
C ILE A 717 -27.86 1.29 -16.46
N ALA A 718 -26.54 1.25 -16.20
CA ALA A 718 -25.66 2.38 -16.49
C ALA A 718 -25.52 2.62 -18.00
N VAL A 719 -25.39 1.56 -18.80
CA VAL A 719 -25.32 1.67 -20.27
C VAL A 719 -26.62 2.26 -20.83
N GLU A 720 -27.77 1.77 -20.37
CA GLU A 720 -29.10 2.30 -20.81
C GLU A 720 -29.25 3.78 -20.44
N ALA A 721 -28.83 4.19 -19.23
CA ALA A 721 -28.89 5.58 -18.78
C ALA A 721 -28.09 6.53 -19.68
N MET A 722 -26.98 6.06 -20.25
CA MET A 722 -26.10 6.82 -21.14
C MET A 722 -26.53 6.75 -22.62
N THR A 723 -27.32 5.73 -23.00
CA THR A 723 -27.78 5.54 -24.39
C THR A 723 -28.57 6.74 -24.88
N GLY A 724 -28.21 7.27 -26.04
CA GLY A 724 -28.84 8.45 -26.65
C GLY A 724 -28.53 9.78 -25.93
N ARG A 725 -27.58 9.81 -25.02
CA ARG A 725 -27.11 11.02 -24.35
C ARG A 725 -25.84 11.55 -25.00
N GLY A 726 -25.81 12.85 -25.29
CA GLY A 726 -24.65 13.48 -25.95
C GLY A 726 -24.47 13.11 -27.43
N PRO A 727 -23.42 13.64 -28.08
CA PRO A 727 -23.13 13.33 -29.47
C PRO A 727 -22.54 11.92 -29.61
N ALA A 728 -22.89 11.22 -30.70
CA ALA A 728 -22.29 9.94 -31.03
C ALA A 728 -20.82 10.11 -31.39
N ALA A 729 -19.99 9.17 -30.95
CA ALA A 729 -18.57 9.11 -31.29
C ALA A 729 -18.37 8.98 -32.81
N HIS A 730 -17.27 9.56 -33.32
CA HIS A 730 -16.85 9.32 -34.70
C HIS A 730 -16.63 7.82 -34.91
N GLN A 731 -17.24 7.28 -35.99
CA GLN A 731 -17.14 5.86 -36.32
C GLN A 731 -15.78 5.55 -36.95
N VAL A 732 -14.88 4.98 -36.17
CA VAL A 732 -13.55 4.54 -36.66
C VAL A 732 -13.66 3.26 -37.48
N TRP A 733 -14.66 2.44 -37.18
CA TRP A 733 -14.92 1.17 -37.82
C TRP A 733 -16.31 1.13 -38.44
N LEU A 734 -16.38 0.87 -39.74
CA LEU A 734 -17.60 0.52 -40.42
C LEU A 734 -17.61 -1.02 -40.65
N PRO A 735 -18.73 -1.70 -40.33
CA PRO A 735 -18.79 -3.16 -40.54
C PRO A 735 -18.60 -3.49 -42.02
N PRO A 736 -18.15 -4.71 -42.39
CA PRO A 736 -18.05 -5.11 -43.77
C PRO A 736 -19.36 -4.96 -44.53
N LEU A 737 -19.29 -4.81 -45.85
CA LEU A 737 -20.48 -4.84 -46.73
C LEU A 737 -20.89 -6.30 -46.93
N GLU A 738 -21.78 -6.82 -46.09
CA GLU A 738 -22.24 -8.22 -46.16
C GLU A 738 -23.34 -8.41 -47.24
N VAL A 739 -24.17 -7.40 -47.42
CA VAL A 739 -25.30 -7.45 -48.36
C VAL A 739 -25.12 -6.33 -49.39
N PRO A 740 -25.13 -6.64 -50.70
CA PRO A 740 -25.12 -5.60 -51.73
C PRO A 740 -26.28 -4.62 -51.52
N PRO A 741 -26.06 -3.31 -51.61
CA PRO A 741 -27.11 -2.34 -51.49
C PRO A 741 -28.10 -2.48 -52.65
N THR A 742 -29.37 -2.36 -52.40
CA THR A 742 -30.40 -2.29 -53.44
C THR A 742 -30.32 -0.93 -54.16
N PHE A 743 -30.88 -0.87 -55.37
CA PHE A 743 -30.84 0.38 -56.13
C PHE A 743 -31.57 1.55 -55.40
N ASP A 744 -32.61 1.23 -54.62
CA ASP A 744 -33.33 2.20 -53.80
C ASP A 744 -32.43 2.85 -52.72
N LEU A 745 -31.42 2.13 -52.22
CA LEU A 745 -30.45 2.64 -51.26
C LEU A 745 -29.36 3.49 -51.94
N LEU A 746 -29.06 3.19 -53.21
CA LEU A 746 -28.06 3.92 -53.99
C LEU A 746 -28.62 5.19 -54.61
N ALA A 747 -29.89 5.23 -54.86
CA ALA A 747 -30.61 6.37 -55.44
C ALA A 747 -31.76 6.78 -54.51
N PRO A 748 -31.50 7.59 -53.47
CA PRO A 748 -32.50 8.00 -52.49
C PRO A 748 -33.61 8.83 -53.16
N ASP A 749 -34.82 8.81 -52.58
CA ASP A 749 -35.99 9.58 -53.04
C ASP A 749 -36.49 9.22 -54.46
N LEU A 750 -36.46 7.92 -54.80
CA LEU A 750 -37.04 7.46 -56.06
C LEU A 750 -38.54 7.72 -56.12
N VAL A 751 -38.94 8.50 -57.12
CA VAL A 751 -40.35 8.84 -57.41
C VAL A 751 -40.66 8.51 -58.87
N VAL A 752 -41.95 8.18 -59.17
CA VAL A 752 -42.42 8.00 -60.54
C VAL A 752 -43.01 9.30 -60.98
N GLU A 753 -42.43 9.97 -61.98
CA GLU A 753 -42.88 11.22 -62.55
C GLU A 753 -43.45 10.97 -63.91
N PRO A 754 -44.70 11.48 -64.18
CA PRO A 754 -45.31 11.36 -65.53
C PRO A 754 -44.41 12.01 -66.58
N GLY A 755 -43.95 11.20 -67.56
CA GLY A 755 -43.09 11.66 -68.65
C GLY A 755 -41.59 11.48 -68.47
N ARG A 756 -41.16 11.19 -67.19
CA ARG A 756 -39.78 10.86 -66.91
C ARG A 756 -39.59 9.39 -66.39
N GLY A 757 -40.66 8.78 -65.93
CA GLY A 757 -40.61 7.47 -65.35
C GLY A 757 -40.02 7.48 -63.91
N LEU A 758 -39.22 6.44 -63.54
CA LEU A 758 -38.57 6.35 -62.26
C LEU A 758 -37.41 7.36 -62.20
N PHE A 759 -37.44 8.26 -61.23
CA PHE A 759 -36.53 9.39 -61.13
C PHE A 759 -36.20 9.67 -59.65
N SER A 760 -34.94 10.06 -59.33
CA SER A 760 -34.50 10.53 -58.01
C SER A 760 -34.27 12.04 -58.06
N PRO A 761 -35.12 12.89 -57.42
CA PRO A 761 -34.92 14.35 -57.38
C PRO A 761 -33.61 14.77 -56.68
N GLY A 762 -33.14 13.98 -55.72
CA GLY A 762 -31.88 14.21 -54.99
C GLY A 762 -30.62 13.84 -55.76
N TRP A 763 -30.73 13.23 -56.95
CA TRP A 763 -29.59 12.81 -57.71
C TRP A 763 -28.89 13.99 -58.37
N ARG A 764 -27.68 14.32 -57.94
CA ARG A 764 -26.92 15.50 -58.43
C ARG A 764 -26.39 15.36 -59.86
N ALA A 765 -26.37 14.15 -60.39
CA ALA A 765 -25.95 13.86 -61.74
C ALA A 765 -27.09 13.89 -62.80
N ALA A 766 -28.28 14.49 -62.48
CA ALA A 766 -29.39 14.63 -63.40
C ALA A 766 -28.95 15.43 -64.65
N GLY A 767 -28.89 14.75 -65.82
CA GLY A 767 -28.39 15.29 -67.06
C GLY A 767 -26.99 14.81 -67.47
N GLU A 768 -26.31 14.07 -66.61
CA GLU A 768 -25.08 13.38 -66.93
C GLU A 768 -25.34 11.88 -67.18
N LEU A 769 -24.49 11.24 -68.03
CA LEU A 769 -24.59 9.80 -68.31
C LEU A 769 -23.88 9.02 -67.20
N THR A 770 -24.25 9.25 -65.91
CA THR A 770 -23.67 8.61 -64.74
C THR A 770 -24.75 7.80 -64.03
N SER A 771 -24.37 6.58 -63.54
CA SER A 771 -25.26 5.73 -62.79
C SER A 771 -24.48 5.12 -61.62
N PRO A 772 -25.09 5.02 -60.38
CA PRO A 772 -24.45 4.34 -59.29
C PRO A 772 -24.36 2.83 -59.57
N LEU A 773 -23.17 2.28 -59.41
CA LEU A 773 -22.94 0.83 -59.60
C LEU A 773 -22.86 0.06 -58.31
N GLY A 774 -22.56 0.74 -57.20
CA GLY A 774 -22.40 0.11 -55.92
C GLY A 774 -21.85 1.08 -54.89
N VAL A 775 -21.53 0.56 -53.73
CA VAL A 775 -20.84 1.28 -52.63
C VAL A 775 -19.41 0.77 -52.54
N VAL A 776 -18.45 1.70 -52.55
CA VAL A 776 -17.04 1.42 -52.28
C VAL A 776 -16.82 1.65 -50.79
N ASP A 777 -16.24 0.66 -50.16
CA ASP A 777 -15.88 0.73 -48.74
C ASP A 777 -14.41 1.10 -48.60
N LEU A 778 -14.12 2.19 -47.90
CA LEU A 778 -12.79 2.78 -47.71
C LEU A 778 -12.41 2.78 -46.23
N PRO A 779 -11.94 1.63 -45.69
CA PRO A 779 -11.63 1.50 -44.25
C PRO A 779 -10.58 2.50 -43.75
N LEU A 780 -9.55 2.77 -44.56
CA LEU A 780 -8.49 3.74 -44.23
C LEU A 780 -9.05 5.17 -44.14
N GLU A 781 -10.05 5.51 -44.91
CA GLU A 781 -10.70 6.82 -44.92
C GLU A 781 -11.94 6.86 -43.99
N GLN A 782 -12.27 5.72 -43.37
CA GLN A 782 -13.41 5.55 -42.43
C GLN A 782 -14.76 6.01 -43.07
N ARG A 783 -14.94 5.79 -44.37
CA ARG A 783 -16.14 6.21 -45.12
C ARG A 783 -16.53 5.19 -46.19
N ARG A 784 -17.74 5.40 -46.70
CA ARG A 784 -18.28 4.69 -47.85
C ARG A 784 -18.67 5.69 -48.94
N GLU A 785 -18.36 5.39 -50.16
CA GLU A 785 -18.69 6.19 -51.32
C GLU A 785 -19.56 5.40 -52.29
#